data_3949caec4706acebf930142ff881d6bd
#
_entry.id   3949caec4706acebf930142ff881d6bd
#
_cell.length_a   1.000
_cell.length_b   1.000
_cell.length_c   1.000
_cell.angle_alpha   90.00
_cell.angle_beta   90.00
_cell.angle_gamma   90.00
#
_symmetry.space_group_name_H-M   'P 1'
#
loop_
_entity.id
_entity.type
_entity.pdbx_description
1 polymer ?
#
loop_
_entity_poly.entity_id
_entity_poly.type
_entity_poly.pdbx_seq_one_letter_code
_entity_poly.pdbx_strand_id
1 'polypeptide(L)'
;MAVNNNQKKHLIYKQQKLRNMSMIKVTKRNGKKEPVKFDKIVDRINQQTYGLDQKWIVPFEIAQKVIEGITPDIKTSILDQLATETAASLTTKHPDYSILAARLAITSLHKETKKSFSETVEDLYKYIDSQTGLHSPIVSEKFNALVKAHADEIDSAIVHSRDHNFDYFGFKTLEKSYLLKIDGKVAERPQYMYMRTALQIWGENLERAFKTYNELSEGYYTHATPTLFNSGTPRPQLSSCFLLDTESDSIEGIFDTLKEAALISKNAGGIGISFNKVRSKGTYIAGTNGTSNGIVPFLKIYNETARAVDQGGGKRKGSIAIYMEPWHGDIMDFLDLRKNQGKDEIRARDLFLAMWMNDLFMERIELDEDWALMCPHECAGLNETYGEEFRALYTKYEAEGKYKKVVKARDVWNKILESQIETGTPYLLYKDSINMKSNQSNIGIIRSSNLCAEIVEATGITKTQKAILENKELLERLGLGEFYGEESVNETAVCNLASIALPKFINKNKTYNYNKLYEIAYDAIINLNNVIDTNYYPSRGAKFSNLCHRPVGLGVQGLADVFFTMGLSYESEEAKQINKDIFETIYYASIKASCDLAKEQGTYATYEGSPISKGEFQFDLWGAKPSKRWDWEKLREEVKKHGVRNSLTTCIMPTASTASILGNEASCEAQTSNM
;
A
#
# COMPACT_ATOMS: atom_id res chain seq x y z
N MET A 1 -64.55 2.58 -20.28
CA MET A 1 -63.96 2.74 -21.63
C MET A 1 -62.65 3.57 -21.70
N ALA A 2 -62.32 4.37 -20.72
CA ALA A 2 -61.09 5.23 -20.75
C ALA A 2 -59.75 4.46 -20.52
N VAL A 3 -59.77 3.35 -19.75
CA VAL A 3 -58.54 2.57 -19.45
C VAL A 3 -58.00 1.84 -20.68
N ASN A 4 -58.85 1.47 -21.63
CA ASN A 4 -58.46 0.73 -22.82
C ASN A 4 -57.76 1.62 -23.91
N ASN A 5 -57.99 2.92 -23.86
CA ASN A 5 -57.39 3.86 -24.84
C ASN A 5 -55.93 4.24 -24.48
N ASN A 6 -55.59 4.29 -23.21
CA ASN A 6 -54.23 4.56 -22.76
C ASN A 6 -53.30 3.34 -22.99
N GLN A 7 -53.79 2.14 -22.79
CA GLN A 7 -53.06 0.91 -23.11
C GLN A 7 -52.84 0.75 -24.63
N LYS A 8 -53.84 1.04 -25.46
CA LYS A 8 -53.71 1.06 -26.92
C LYS A 8 -52.72 2.13 -27.39
N LYS A 9 -52.78 3.33 -26.85
CA LYS A 9 -51.78 4.41 -27.18
C LYS A 9 -50.36 4.01 -26.77
N HIS A 10 -50.23 3.36 -25.62
CA HIS A 10 -48.91 2.87 -25.16
C HIS A 10 -48.37 1.74 -26.02
N LEU A 11 -49.25 0.83 -26.50
CA LEU A 11 -48.88 -0.24 -27.43
C LEU A 11 -48.50 0.29 -28.81
N ILE A 12 -49.25 1.25 -29.33
CA ILE A 12 -48.94 1.91 -30.64
C ILE A 12 -47.65 2.71 -30.54
N TYR A 13 -47.42 3.42 -29.43
CA TYR A 13 -46.15 4.12 -29.17
C TYR A 13 -44.95 3.15 -29.09
N LYS A 14 -45.12 2.00 -28.40
CA LYS A 14 -44.12 0.92 -28.37
C LYS A 14 -43.84 0.32 -29.76
N GLN A 15 -44.90 0.06 -30.55
CA GLN A 15 -44.72 -0.47 -31.91
C GLN A 15 -44.09 0.54 -32.87
N GLN A 16 -44.40 1.83 -32.77
CA GLN A 16 -43.80 2.89 -33.54
C GLN A 16 -42.32 3.09 -33.14
N LYS A 17 -42.03 3.03 -31.84
CA LYS A 17 -40.65 3.09 -31.32
C LYS A 17 -39.80 1.90 -31.80
N LEU A 18 -40.35 0.69 -31.79
CA LEU A 18 -39.71 -0.52 -32.32
C LEU A 18 -39.49 -0.47 -33.85
N ARG A 19 -40.43 0.09 -34.62
CA ARG A 19 -40.27 0.32 -36.06
C ARG A 19 -39.20 1.38 -36.37
N ASN A 20 -39.16 2.46 -35.63
CA ASN A 20 -38.11 3.48 -35.77
C ASN A 20 -36.72 2.97 -35.37
N MET A 21 -36.65 2.04 -34.41
CA MET A 21 -35.40 1.41 -33.98
C MET A 21 -34.81 0.48 -35.03
N SER A 22 -35.59 -0.18 -35.88
CA SER A 22 -35.07 -1.01 -36.98
C SER A 22 -34.35 -0.18 -38.06
N MET A 23 -34.48 1.13 -38.04
CA MET A 23 -33.77 2.08 -38.92
C MET A 23 -32.51 2.69 -38.25
N ILE A 24 -32.35 2.54 -36.91
CA ILE A 24 -31.16 3.04 -36.21
C ILE A 24 -29.98 2.09 -36.49
N LYS A 25 -28.89 2.67 -36.95
CA LYS A 25 -27.62 1.93 -37.16
C LYS A 25 -26.69 2.15 -35.99
N VAL A 26 -25.90 1.11 -35.68
CA VAL A 26 -24.76 1.18 -34.74
C VAL A 26 -23.45 1.04 -35.48
N THR A 27 -22.43 1.70 -34.98
CA THR A 27 -21.07 1.59 -35.51
C THR A 27 -20.28 0.53 -34.72
N LYS A 28 -19.89 -0.53 -35.38
CA LYS A 28 -19.03 -1.59 -34.84
C LYS A 28 -17.61 -1.07 -34.57
N ARG A 29 -16.82 -1.80 -33.74
CA ARG A 29 -15.42 -1.49 -33.49
C ARG A 29 -14.55 -1.44 -34.75
N ASN A 30 -14.90 -2.22 -35.80
CA ASN A 30 -14.25 -2.20 -37.11
C ASN A 30 -14.77 -1.11 -38.05
N GLY A 31 -15.58 -0.15 -37.59
CA GLY A 31 -16.16 0.95 -38.36
C GLY A 31 -17.41 0.57 -39.18
N LYS A 32 -17.77 -0.72 -39.30
CA LYS A 32 -18.94 -1.16 -40.06
C LYS A 32 -20.24 -0.72 -39.36
N LYS A 33 -21.19 -0.19 -40.14
CA LYS A 33 -22.53 0.18 -39.66
C LYS A 33 -23.52 -0.97 -39.89
N GLU A 34 -24.25 -1.35 -38.83
CA GLU A 34 -25.29 -2.39 -38.87
C GLU A 34 -26.58 -1.90 -38.16
N PRO A 35 -27.76 -2.38 -38.59
CA PRO A 35 -29.01 -2.12 -37.86
C PRO A 35 -28.93 -2.67 -36.42
N VAL A 36 -29.50 -1.93 -35.47
CA VAL A 36 -29.65 -2.38 -34.10
C VAL A 36 -30.55 -3.62 -34.06
N LYS A 37 -30.11 -4.67 -33.35
CA LYS A 37 -30.89 -5.86 -33.07
C LYS A 37 -31.01 -6.04 -31.55
N PHE A 38 -32.23 -5.94 -31.04
CA PHE A 38 -32.54 -6.11 -29.61
C PHE A 38 -32.03 -7.44 -29.07
N ASP A 39 -32.36 -8.52 -29.80
CA ASP A 39 -31.98 -9.87 -29.38
C ASP A 39 -30.48 -10.03 -29.15
N LYS A 40 -29.65 -9.38 -30.00
CA LYS A 40 -28.18 -9.42 -29.81
C LYS A 40 -27.73 -8.76 -28.51
N ILE A 41 -28.45 -7.74 -28.02
CA ILE A 41 -28.13 -7.08 -26.76
C ILE A 41 -28.52 -7.99 -25.58
N VAL A 42 -29.75 -8.57 -25.65
CA VAL A 42 -30.22 -9.52 -24.64
C VAL A 42 -29.34 -10.75 -24.58
N ASP A 43 -29.02 -11.37 -25.72
CA ASP A 43 -28.19 -12.57 -25.80
C ASP A 43 -26.79 -12.34 -25.22
N ARG A 44 -26.21 -11.16 -25.49
CA ARG A 44 -24.93 -10.80 -24.93
C ARG A 44 -24.93 -10.70 -23.41
N ILE A 45 -26.00 -10.12 -22.83
CA ILE A 45 -26.14 -10.01 -21.37
C ILE A 45 -26.39 -11.41 -20.80
N ASN A 46 -27.26 -12.21 -21.42
CA ASN A 46 -27.55 -13.59 -21.02
C ASN A 46 -26.29 -14.46 -20.95
N GLN A 47 -25.40 -14.35 -21.92
CA GLN A 47 -24.13 -15.08 -21.94
C GLN A 47 -23.25 -14.82 -20.71
N GLN A 48 -23.47 -13.73 -19.99
CA GLN A 48 -22.69 -13.36 -18.81
C GLN A 48 -23.38 -13.73 -17.47
N THR A 49 -24.57 -14.32 -17.51
CA THR A 49 -25.36 -14.64 -16.29
C THR A 49 -25.08 -16.03 -15.70
N TYR A 50 -24.13 -16.79 -16.26
CA TYR A 50 -23.83 -18.15 -15.77
C TYR A 50 -23.43 -18.13 -14.28
N GLY A 51 -24.04 -19.05 -13.49
CA GLY A 51 -23.79 -19.19 -12.05
C GLY A 51 -24.36 -18.07 -11.17
N LEU A 52 -25.09 -17.10 -11.73
CA LEU A 52 -25.79 -16.06 -10.98
C LEU A 52 -27.24 -16.47 -10.66
N ASP A 53 -27.82 -15.85 -9.63
CA ASP A 53 -29.20 -16.12 -9.21
C ASP A 53 -30.21 -15.62 -10.27
N GLN A 54 -30.73 -16.56 -11.07
CA GLN A 54 -31.66 -16.29 -12.16
C GLN A 54 -33.03 -15.74 -11.67
N LYS A 55 -33.34 -15.83 -10.38
CA LYS A 55 -34.56 -15.24 -9.80
C LYS A 55 -34.47 -13.72 -9.74
N TRP A 56 -33.28 -13.19 -9.49
CA TRP A 56 -33.04 -11.76 -9.34
C TRP A 56 -32.44 -11.10 -10.56
N ILE A 57 -31.63 -11.84 -11.35
CA ILE A 57 -30.95 -11.30 -12.52
C ILE A 57 -31.87 -11.40 -13.74
N VAL A 58 -32.35 -10.23 -14.21
CA VAL A 58 -33.26 -10.10 -15.34
C VAL A 58 -32.58 -9.37 -16.51
N PRO A 59 -31.91 -10.08 -17.45
CA PRO A 59 -31.19 -9.49 -18.58
C PRO A 59 -32.02 -8.56 -19.46
N PHE A 60 -33.31 -8.86 -19.59
CA PHE A 60 -34.26 -8.06 -20.36
C PHE A 60 -34.42 -6.63 -19.81
N GLU A 61 -34.46 -6.45 -18.49
CA GLU A 61 -34.54 -5.10 -17.87
C GLU A 61 -33.33 -4.25 -18.23
N ILE A 62 -32.13 -4.84 -18.21
CA ILE A 62 -30.89 -4.15 -18.59
C ILE A 62 -30.94 -3.80 -20.07
N ALA A 63 -31.28 -4.75 -20.94
CA ALA A 63 -31.39 -4.54 -22.39
C ALA A 63 -32.39 -3.42 -22.74
N GLN A 64 -33.53 -3.38 -22.05
CA GLN A 64 -34.53 -2.34 -22.24
C GLN A 64 -33.97 -0.95 -21.94
N LYS A 65 -33.28 -0.78 -20.81
CA LYS A 65 -32.65 0.51 -20.43
C LYS A 65 -31.55 0.91 -21.41
N VAL A 66 -30.72 -0.05 -21.87
CA VAL A 66 -29.70 0.20 -22.89
C VAL A 66 -30.33 0.73 -24.16
N ILE A 67 -31.44 0.14 -24.60
CA ILE A 67 -32.14 0.57 -25.82
C ILE A 67 -32.76 1.94 -25.69
N GLU A 68 -33.26 2.30 -24.53
CA GLU A 68 -33.77 3.66 -24.26
C GLU A 68 -32.70 4.74 -24.44
N GLY A 69 -31.44 4.39 -24.24
CA GLY A 69 -30.27 5.26 -24.42
C GLY A 69 -29.65 5.25 -25.83
N ILE A 70 -30.19 4.48 -26.80
CA ILE A 70 -29.61 4.38 -28.14
C ILE A 70 -29.87 5.65 -28.97
N THR A 71 -28.78 6.22 -29.50
CA THR A 71 -28.81 7.29 -30.49
C THR A 71 -28.33 6.77 -31.85
N PRO A 72 -28.70 7.43 -32.98
CA PRO A 72 -28.20 7.07 -34.30
C PRO A 72 -26.65 7.02 -34.37
N ASP A 73 -26.13 6.02 -35.03
CA ASP A 73 -24.68 5.78 -35.23
C ASP A 73 -23.86 5.57 -33.95
N ILE A 74 -24.50 5.29 -32.82
CA ILE A 74 -23.82 5.00 -31.54
C ILE A 74 -22.80 3.86 -31.71
N LYS A 75 -21.64 4.01 -31.10
CA LYS A 75 -20.61 2.95 -31.13
C LYS A 75 -21.04 1.77 -30.25
N THR A 76 -20.80 0.53 -30.70
CA THR A 76 -21.12 -0.66 -29.90
C THR A 76 -20.31 -0.73 -28.59
N SER A 77 -19.17 -0.06 -28.47
CA SER A 77 -18.45 0.10 -27.20
C SER A 77 -19.24 0.91 -26.16
N ILE A 78 -19.97 1.94 -26.62
CA ILE A 78 -20.85 2.73 -25.71
C ILE A 78 -22.06 1.90 -25.27
N LEU A 79 -22.60 1.03 -26.14
CA LEU A 79 -23.65 0.10 -25.73
C LEU A 79 -23.16 -0.89 -24.67
N ASP A 80 -21.94 -1.37 -24.81
CA ASP A 80 -21.29 -2.23 -23.84
C ASP A 80 -21.13 -1.52 -22.49
N GLN A 81 -20.74 -0.23 -22.52
CA GLN A 81 -20.63 0.62 -21.33
C GLN A 81 -21.99 0.87 -20.69
N LEU A 82 -23.03 1.23 -21.46
CA LEU A 82 -24.39 1.43 -20.96
C LEU A 82 -24.94 0.15 -20.29
N ALA A 83 -24.71 -1.03 -20.88
CA ALA A 83 -25.11 -2.29 -20.29
C ALA A 83 -24.39 -2.53 -18.94
N THR A 84 -23.11 -2.26 -18.89
CA THR A 84 -22.28 -2.38 -17.69
C THR A 84 -22.76 -1.44 -16.57
N GLU A 85 -22.95 -0.16 -16.87
CA GLU A 85 -23.39 0.87 -15.91
C GLU A 85 -24.82 0.60 -15.42
N THR A 86 -25.70 0.14 -16.33
CA THR A 86 -27.06 -0.27 -15.97
C THR A 86 -27.04 -1.46 -15.02
N ALA A 87 -26.24 -2.50 -15.29
CA ALA A 87 -26.09 -3.63 -14.39
C ALA A 87 -25.53 -3.18 -13.03
N ALA A 88 -24.47 -2.34 -13.02
CA ALA A 88 -23.89 -1.79 -11.81
C ALA A 88 -24.89 -1.00 -10.97
N SER A 89 -25.79 -0.21 -11.58
CA SER A 89 -26.82 0.53 -10.87
C SER A 89 -27.86 -0.35 -10.19
N LEU A 90 -27.97 -1.61 -10.58
CA LEU A 90 -28.89 -2.59 -10.00
C LEU A 90 -28.27 -3.40 -8.84
N THR A 91 -27.01 -3.16 -8.48
CA THR A 91 -26.35 -3.84 -7.36
C THR A 91 -27.10 -3.66 -6.03
N THR A 92 -27.82 -2.56 -5.86
CA THR A 92 -28.70 -2.31 -4.71
C THR A 92 -29.89 -3.27 -4.64
N LYS A 93 -30.27 -3.93 -5.75
CA LYS A 93 -31.33 -4.96 -5.77
C LYS A 93 -30.80 -6.35 -5.42
N HIS A 94 -29.61 -6.69 -5.93
CA HIS A 94 -28.96 -7.96 -5.66
C HIS A 94 -27.44 -7.87 -5.97
N PRO A 95 -26.56 -8.43 -5.11
CA PRO A 95 -25.11 -8.34 -5.28
C PRO A 95 -24.60 -8.97 -6.59
N ASP A 96 -25.26 -9.99 -7.14
CA ASP A 96 -24.89 -10.62 -8.41
C ASP A 96 -24.90 -9.65 -9.60
N TYR A 97 -25.59 -8.52 -9.51
CA TYR A 97 -25.50 -7.48 -10.54
C TYR A 97 -24.10 -6.84 -10.59
N SER A 98 -23.35 -6.79 -9.50
CA SER A 98 -21.95 -6.38 -9.51
C SER A 98 -21.08 -7.34 -10.33
N ILE A 99 -21.29 -8.65 -10.15
CA ILE A 99 -20.57 -9.68 -10.90
C ILE A 99 -20.96 -9.61 -12.38
N LEU A 100 -22.24 -9.44 -12.72
CA LEU A 100 -22.68 -9.29 -14.10
C LEU A 100 -22.06 -8.03 -14.75
N ALA A 101 -22.07 -6.91 -14.06
CA ALA A 101 -21.47 -5.67 -14.53
C ALA A 101 -19.97 -5.83 -14.81
N ALA A 102 -19.24 -6.48 -13.91
CA ALA A 102 -17.82 -6.81 -14.10
C ALA A 102 -17.59 -7.65 -15.37
N ARG A 103 -18.36 -8.72 -15.54
CA ARG A 103 -18.24 -9.61 -16.71
C ARG A 103 -18.52 -8.90 -18.04
N LEU A 104 -19.51 -7.99 -18.05
CA LEU A 104 -19.80 -7.16 -19.23
C LEU A 104 -18.63 -6.22 -19.53
N ALA A 105 -18.06 -5.56 -18.52
CA ALA A 105 -16.92 -4.69 -18.66
C ALA A 105 -15.65 -5.44 -19.14
N ILE A 106 -15.34 -6.57 -18.52
CA ILE A 106 -14.19 -7.43 -18.87
C ILE A 106 -14.32 -7.96 -20.30
N THR A 107 -15.51 -8.39 -20.69
CA THR A 107 -15.76 -8.85 -22.06
C THR A 107 -15.57 -7.70 -23.08
N SER A 108 -15.87 -6.46 -22.69
CA SER A 108 -15.58 -5.27 -23.50
C SER A 108 -14.07 -5.02 -23.61
N LEU A 109 -13.35 -5.06 -22.47
CA LEU A 109 -11.90 -4.93 -22.44
C LEU A 109 -11.21 -5.99 -23.31
N HIS A 110 -11.65 -7.26 -23.23
CA HIS A 110 -11.08 -8.34 -24.04
C HIS A 110 -11.25 -8.14 -25.56
N LYS A 111 -12.29 -7.40 -25.99
CA LYS A 111 -12.48 -7.02 -27.41
C LYS A 111 -11.59 -5.86 -27.84
N GLU A 112 -11.08 -5.09 -26.91
CA GLU A 112 -10.28 -3.87 -27.15
C GLU A 112 -8.78 -4.12 -26.96
N THR A 113 -8.41 -5.24 -26.34
CA THR A 113 -7.04 -5.62 -26.02
C THR A 113 -6.59 -6.86 -26.79
N LYS A 114 -5.29 -6.99 -27.02
CA LYS A 114 -4.71 -8.20 -27.64
C LYS A 114 -4.91 -9.44 -26.77
N LYS A 115 -5.01 -10.60 -27.42
CA LYS A 115 -5.17 -11.88 -26.73
C LYS A 115 -3.83 -12.45 -26.22
N SER A 116 -2.71 -12.08 -26.84
CA SER A 116 -1.37 -12.51 -26.47
C SER A 116 -0.74 -11.49 -25.51
N PHE A 117 -0.15 -11.96 -24.42
CA PHE A 117 0.61 -11.17 -23.48
C PHE A 117 1.92 -10.67 -24.12
N SER A 118 2.63 -11.57 -24.81
CA SER A 118 3.90 -11.25 -25.47
C SER A 118 3.75 -10.15 -26.51
N GLU A 119 2.71 -10.19 -27.35
CA GLU A 119 2.40 -9.12 -28.29
C GLU A 119 2.02 -7.80 -27.61
N THR A 120 1.32 -7.88 -26.46
CA THR A 120 0.98 -6.68 -25.69
C THR A 120 2.24 -6.02 -25.11
N VAL A 121 3.16 -6.82 -24.58
CA VAL A 121 4.45 -6.32 -24.05
C VAL A 121 5.30 -5.70 -25.18
N GLU A 122 5.29 -6.29 -26.38
CA GLU A 122 5.98 -5.73 -27.53
C GLU A 122 5.41 -4.36 -27.94
N ASP A 123 4.07 -4.19 -27.94
CA ASP A 123 3.44 -2.89 -28.21
C ASP A 123 3.81 -1.84 -27.13
N LEU A 124 3.79 -2.22 -25.86
CA LEU A 124 4.19 -1.35 -24.76
C LEU A 124 5.67 -0.92 -24.85
N TYR A 125 6.54 -1.82 -25.33
CA TYR A 125 7.96 -1.50 -25.53
C TYR A 125 8.18 -0.61 -26.74
N LYS A 126 7.48 -0.85 -27.85
CA LYS A 126 7.61 -0.08 -29.11
C LYS A 126 6.84 1.25 -29.10
N TYR A 127 6.24 1.63 -27.98
CA TYR A 127 5.41 2.82 -27.90
C TYR A 127 6.20 4.07 -28.31
N ILE A 128 5.60 4.84 -29.21
CA ILE A 128 6.07 6.15 -29.63
C ILE A 128 5.07 7.18 -29.08
N ASP A 129 5.56 8.10 -28.28
CA ASP A 129 4.72 9.17 -27.71
C ASP A 129 4.11 10.01 -28.84
N SER A 130 2.78 10.10 -28.85
CA SER A 130 2.02 10.75 -29.93
C SER A 130 2.23 12.28 -30.01
N GLN A 131 2.71 12.90 -28.94
CA GLN A 131 2.96 14.34 -28.90
C GLN A 131 4.39 14.69 -29.33
N THR A 132 5.35 13.91 -28.88
CA THR A 132 6.78 14.19 -29.13
C THR A 132 7.35 13.43 -30.33
N GLY A 133 6.70 12.35 -30.78
CA GLY A 133 7.20 11.45 -31.82
C GLY A 133 8.43 10.61 -31.38
N LEU A 134 8.78 10.62 -30.09
CA LEU A 134 9.94 9.91 -29.57
C LEU A 134 9.54 8.52 -29.06
N HIS A 135 10.48 7.58 -29.20
CA HIS A 135 10.35 6.25 -28.57
C HIS A 135 10.33 6.42 -27.05
N SER A 136 9.23 6.03 -26.44
CA SER A 136 8.95 6.20 -25.01
C SER A 136 8.43 4.89 -24.39
N PRO A 137 9.32 3.88 -24.23
CA PRO A 137 8.91 2.55 -23.84
C PRO A 137 8.24 2.54 -22.46
N ILE A 138 7.08 1.92 -22.37
CA ILE A 138 6.30 1.78 -21.14
C ILE A 138 6.84 0.61 -20.29
N VAL A 139 7.37 -0.41 -20.94
CA VAL A 139 8.10 -1.52 -20.31
C VAL A 139 9.58 -1.46 -20.67
N SER A 140 10.45 -2.00 -19.81
CA SER A 140 11.89 -1.96 -20.02
C SER A 140 12.34 -2.89 -21.16
N GLU A 141 13.48 -2.57 -21.77
CA GLU A 141 14.12 -3.43 -22.78
C GLU A 141 14.40 -4.82 -22.22
N LYS A 142 14.98 -4.90 -21.01
CA LYS A 142 15.26 -6.17 -20.34
C LYS A 142 14.00 -7.01 -20.16
N PHE A 143 12.89 -6.40 -19.76
CA PHE A 143 11.62 -7.09 -19.57
C PHE A 143 11.04 -7.58 -20.91
N ASN A 144 11.07 -6.73 -21.93
CA ASN A 144 10.64 -7.11 -23.29
C ASN A 144 11.48 -8.26 -23.85
N ALA A 145 12.80 -8.23 -23.67
CA ALA A 145 13.69 -9.30 -24.12
C ALA A 145 13.39 -10.64 -23.44
N LEU A 146 13.16 -10.62 -22.11
CA LEU A 146 12.73 -11.80 -21.34
C LEU A 146 11.45 -12.41 -21.89
N VAL A 147 10.41 -11.57 -22.05
CA VAL A 147 9.11 -12.04 -22.55
C VAL A 147 9.21 -12.57 -23.98
N LYS A 148 10.00 -11.94 -24.84
CA LYS A 148 10.22 -12.38 -26.22
C LYS A 148 10.95 -13.72 -26.30
N ALA A 149 11.92 -13.96 -25.41
CA ALA A 149 12.67 -15.22 -25.37
C ALA A 149 11.79 -16.42 -24.98
N HIS A 150 10.73 -16.20 -24.19
CA HIS A 150 9.86 -17.24 -23.63
C HIS A 150 8.38 -17.03 -24.00
N ALA A 151 8.09 -16.41 -25.15
CA ALA A 151 6.76 -15.94 -25.51
C ALA A 151 5.69 -17.05 -25.46
N ASP A 152 5.95 -18.18 -26.11
CA ASP A 152 4.99 -19.29 -26.20
C ASP A 152 4.69 -19.91 -24.84
N GLU A 153 5.72 -20.07 -24.01
CA GLU A 153 5.61 -20.65 -22.68
C GLU A 153 4.80 -19.73 -21.74
N ILE A 154 5.11 -18.42 -21.74
CA ILE A 154 4.41 -17.43 -20.94
C ILE A 154 2.97 -17.24 -21.39
N ASP A 155 2.72 -17.11 -22.71
CA ASP A 155 1.37 -16.93 -23.24
C ASP A 155 0.48 -18.15 -22.94
N SER A 156 1.03 -19.38 -22.98
CA SER A 156 0.31 -20.60 -22.66
C SER A 156 -0.01 -20.76 -21.17
N ALA A 157 0.77 -20.17 -20.28
CA ALA A 157 0.56 -20.24 -18.83
C ALA A 157 -0.59 -19.32 -18.36
N ILE A 158 -1.02 -18.36 -19.18
CA ILE A 158 -2.03 -17.37 -18.79
C ILE A 158 -3.45 -17.94 -18.87
N VAL A 159 -4.18 -17.87 -17.75
CA VAL A 159 -5.58 -18.34 -17.64
C VAL A 159 -6.54 -17.16 -17.75
N HIS A 160 -6.89 -16.77 -18.98
CA HIS A 160 -7.75 -15.61 -19.26
C HIS A 160 -9.13 -15.63 -18.58
N SER A 161 -9.69 -16.82 -18.32
CA SER A 161 -11.00 -16.96 -17.68
C SER A 161 -11.01 -16.43 -16.23
N ARG A 162 -9.85 -16.35 -15.57
CA ARG A 162 -9.74 -15.81 -14.22
C ARG A 162 -10.03 -14.30 -14.14
N ASP A 163 -9.98 -13.57 -15.26
CA ASP A 163 -10.43 -12.17 -15.30
C ASP A 163 -11.90 -12.03 -14.87
N HIS A 164 -12.73 -13.03 -15.09
CA HIS A 164 -14.16 -13.02 -14.72
C HIS A 164 -14.43 -13.27 -13.22
N ASN A 165 -13.39 -13.43 -12.40
CA ASN A 165 -13.51 -13.60 -10.95
C ASN A 165 -13.65 -12.27 -10.18
N PHE A 166 -13.40 -11.14 -10.83
CA PHE A 166 -13.56 -9.82 -10.21
C PHE A 166 -15.04 -9.42 -10.13
N ASP A 167 -15.37 -8.63 -9.11
CA ASP A 167 -16.58 -7.84 -9.07
C ASP A 167 -16.41 -6.51 -9.85
N TYR A 168 -17.47 -5.73 -9.97
CA TYR A 168 -17.43 -4.48 -10.74
C TYR A 168 -16.47 -3.45 -10.16
N PHE A 169 -16.47 -3.28 -8.84
CA PHE A 169 -15.64 -2.28 -8.17
C PHE A 169 -14.16 -2.65 -8.26
N GLY A 170 -13.82 -3.91 -8.03
CA GLY A 170 -12.46 -4.43 -8.17
C GLY A 170 -11.94 -4.28 -9.58
N PHE A 171 -12.72 -4.67 -10.58
CA PHE A 171 -12.33 -4.51 -11.98
C PHE A 171 -12.14 -3.04 -12.37
N LYS A 172 -13.05 -2.14 -11.97
CA LYS A 172 -12.92 -0.71 -12.26
C LYS A 172 -11.73 -0.06 -11.57
N THR A 173 -11.38 -0.53 -10.40
CA THR A 173 -10.16 -0.11 -9.69
C THR A 173 -8.91 -0.49 -10.50
N LEU A 174 -8.84 -1.72 -11.01
CA LEU A 174 -7.76 -2.17 -11.89
C LEU A 174 -7.68 -1.35 -13.17
N GLU A 175 -8.79 -1.23 -13.89
CA GLU A 175 -8.89 -0.50 -15.17
C GLU A 175 -8.46 0.97 -15.05
N LYS A 176 -8.87 1.62 -13.98
CA LYS A 176 -8.58 3.05 -13.74
C LYS A 176 -7.11 3.29 -13.42
N SER A 177 -6.52 2.49 -12.54
CA SER A 177 -5.28 2.85 -11.84
C SER A 177 -4.11 1.87 -12.00
N TYR A 178 -4.34 0.61 -12.39
CA TYR A 178 -3.30 -0.42 -12.36
C TYR A 178 -2.86 -0.93 -13.73
N LEU A 179 -3.81 -1.10 -14.65
CA LEU A 179 -3.53 -1.64 -15.97
C LEU A 179 -2.78 -0.61 -16.82
N LEU A 180 -1.76 -1.06 -17.55
CA LEU A 180 -0.95 -0.21 -18.42
C LEU A 180 -1.76 0.28 -19.61
N LYS A 181 -1.47 1.51 -20.05
CA LYS A 181 -2.22 2.22 -21.07
C LYS A 181 -1.30 2.72 -22.18
N ILE A 182 -1.79 2.71 -23.41
CA ILE A 182 -1.18 3.36 -24.57
C ILE A 182 -2.12 4.48 -25.00
N ASP A 183 -1.63 5.70 -25.11
CA ASP A 183 -2.43 6.92 -25.43
C ASP A 183 -3.72 7.03 -24.60
N GLY A 184 -3.63 6.74 -23.29
CA GLY A 184 -4.75 6.81 -22.35
C GLY A 184 -5.75 5.64 -22.45
N LYS A 185 -5.57 4.71 -23.39
CA LYS A 185 -6.42 3.52 -23.54
C LYS A 185 -5.75 2.32 -22.88
N VAL A 186 -6.52 1.53 -22.14
CA VAL A 186 -6.02 0.31 -21.50
C VAL A 186 -5.56 -0.69 -22.58
N ALA A 187 -4.30 -1.11 -22.49
CA ALA A 187 -3.68 -2.09 -23.36
C ALA A 187 -3.56 -3.48 -22.70
N GLU A 188 -3.51 -3.49 -21.38
CA GLU A 188 -3.25 -4.66 -20.54
C GLU A 188 -4.56 -5.29 -20.03
N ARG A 189 -4.58 -6.63 -19.85
CA ARG A 189 -5.63 -7.35 -19.13
C ARG A 189 -5.22 -7.59 -17.67
N PRO A 190 -6.15 -7.85 -16.73
CA PRO A 190 -5.80 -8.14 -15.34
C PRO A 190 -4.78 -9.29 -15.20
N GLN A 191 -4.95 -10.39 -15.95
CA GLN A 191 -4.00 -11.50 -15.92
C GLN A 191 -2.60 -11.12 -16.41
N TYR A 192 -2.51 -10.15 -17.33
CA TYR A 192 -1.23 -9.66 -17.81
C TYR A 192 -0.48 -8.86 -16.74
N MET A 193 -1.20 -8.06 -15.94
CA MET A 193 -0.61 -7.38 -14.79
C MET A 193 -0.02 -8.37 -13.77
N TYR A 194 -0.73 -9.45 -13.46
CA TYR A 194 -0.22 -10.47 -12.55
C TYR A 194 1.00 -11.21 -13.11
N MET A 195 0.97 -11.58 -14.39
CA MET A 195 2.11 -12.22 -15.05
C MET A 195 3.31 -11.27 -15.11
N ARG A 196 3.10 -10.00 -15.46
CA ARG A 196 4.13 -8.97 -15.47
C ARG A 196 4.77 -8.79 -14.09
N THR A 197 3.98 -8.82 -13.04
CA THR A 197 4.46 -8.74 -11.66
C THR A 197 5.30 -9.96 -11.29
N ALA A 198 4.83 -11.15 -11.60
CA ALA A 198 5.52 -12.40 -11.33
C ALA A 198 6.87 -12.48 -12.08
N LEU A 199 6.90 -12.11 -13.34
CA LEU A 199 8.13 -12.07 -14.16
C LEU A 199 9.13 -10.97 -13.69
N GLN A 200 8.63 -9.83 -13.19
CA GLN A 200 9.50 -8.82 -12.57
C GLN A 200 10.23 -9.36 -11.34
N ILE A 201 9.54 -10.16 -10.52
CA ILE A 201 10.08 -10.72 -9.27
C ILE A 201 11.08 -11.84 -9.56
N TRP A 202 10.81 -12.71 -10.53
CA TRP A 202 11.54 -13.95 -10.74
C TRP A 202 12.44 -13.98 -11.97
N GLY A 203 12.28 -13.03 -12.89
CA GLY A 203 13.07 -12.99 -14.13
C GLY A 203 12.98 -14.30 -14.92
N GLU A 204 14.11 -14.92 -15.20
CA GLU A 204 14.22 -16.15 -15.99
C GLU A 204 13.79 -17.42 -15.23
N ASN A 205 13.52 -17.34 -13.92
CA ASN A 205 13.00 -18.47 -13.16
C ASN A 205 11.48 -18.62 -13.40
N LEU A 206 11.12 -19.15 -14.56
CA LEU A 206 9.73 -19.25 -15.02
C LEU A 206 8.89 -20.16 -14.13
N GLU A 207 9.45 -21.22 -13.54
CA GLU A 207 8.72 -22.11 -12.62
C GLU A 207 8.18 -21.31 -11.43
N ARG A 208 9.05 -20.52 -10.79
CA ARG A 208 8.67 -19.65 -9.67
C ARG A 208 7.76 -18.50 -10.13
N ALA A 209 7.99 -17.93 -11.30
CA ALA A 209 7.13 -16.89 -11.84
C ALA A 209 5.71 -17.42 -12.09
N PHE A 210 5.54 -18.60 -12.65
CA PHE A 210 4.22 -19.20 -12.89
C PHE A 210 3.51 -19.62 -11.59
N LYS A 211 4.26 -20.07 -10.57
CA LYS A 211 3.70 -20.32 -9.25
C LYS A 211 3.15 -19.01 -8.65
N THR A 212 3.95 -17.96 -8.64
CA THR A 212 3.57 -16.62 -8.15
C THR A 212 2.38 -16.06 -8.93
N TYR A 213 2.40 -16.17 -10.27
CA TYR A 213 1.27 -15.78 -11.11
C TYR A 213 -0.02 -16.51 -10.72
N ASN A 214 0.03 -17.82 -10.52
CA ASN A 214 -1.14 -18.60 -10.15
C ASN A 214 -1.70 -18.17 -8.79
N GLU A 215 -0.86 -17.97 -7.79
CA GLU A 215 -1.28 -17.56 -6.45
C GLU A 215 -1.93 -16.16 -6.45
N LEU A 216 -1.34 -15.19 -7.19
CA LEU A 216 -1.90 -13.85 -7.37
C LEU A 216 -3.20 -13.90 -8.19
N SER A 217 -3.22 -14.62 -9.29
CA SER A 217 -4.33 -14.75 -10.23
C SER A 217 -5.55 -15.46 -9.62
N GLU A 218 -5.33 -16.42 -8.73
CA GLU A 218 -6.36 -17.08 -7.93
C GLU A 218 -6.84 -16.24 -6.74
N GLY A 219 -6.14 -15.15 -6.44
CA GLY A 219 -6.49 -14.19 -5.42
C GLY A 219 -6.21 -14.66 -3.99
N TYR A 220 -5.17 -15.47 -3.78
CA TYR A 220 -4.75 -15.86 -2.43
C TYR A 220 -4.09 -14.72 -1.67
N TYR A 221 -3.33 -13.88 -2.38
CA TYR A 221 -2.74 -12.66 -1.86
C TYR A 221 -2.54 -11.65 -2.99
N THR A 222 -2.18 -10.43 -2.66
CA THR A 222 -1.78 -9.41 -3.62
C THR A 222 -0.58 -8.63 -3.11
N HIS A 223 0.31 -8.24 -4.01
CA HIS A 223 1.34 -7.25 -3.71
C HIS A 223 0.73 -5.87 -3.57
N ALA A 224 1.46 -4.98 -2.91
CA ALA A 224 1.07 -3.59 -2.77
C ALA A 224 1.03 -2.86 -4.13
N THR A 225 0.30 -1.75 -4.14
CA THR A 225 0.03 -0.96 -5.35
C THR A 225 1.26 -0.66 -6.20
N PRO A 226 2.40 -0.15 -5.67
CA PRO A 226 3.56 0.15 -6.49
C PRO A 226 4.16 -1.09 -7.19
N THR A 227 4.17 -2.23 -6.50
CA THR A 227 4.63 -3.49 -7.09
C THR A 227 3.78 -3.89 -8.29
N LEU A 228 2.44 -3.80 -8.18
CA LEU A 228 1.54 -4.19 -9.25
C LEU A 228 1.65 -3.29 -10.48
N PHE A 229 1.72 -1.96 -10.31
CA PHE A 229 1.71 -1.08 -11.48
C PHE A 229 3.09 -0.69 -12.03
N ASN A 230 4.19 -0.82 -11.26
CA ASN A 230 5.54 -0.47 -11.72
C ASN A 230 6.36 -1.68 -12.20
N SER A 231 5.90 -2.92 -11.95
CA SER A 231 6.58 -4.12 -12.46
C SER A 231 6.76 -4.05 -13.98
N GLY A 232 7.92 -4.47 -14.48
CA GLY A 232 8.26 -4.46 -15.90
C GLY A 232 8.57 -3.09 -16.51
N THR A 233 8.35 -1.98 -15.80
CA THR A 233 8.64 -0.63 -16.31
C THR A 233 10.14 -0.32 -16.32
N PRO A 234 10.61 0.72 -17.02
CA PRO A 234 12.04 1.07 -17.07
C PRO A 234 12.64 1.43 -15.70
N ARG A 235 11.83 1.87 -14.75
CA ARG A 235 12.23 2.17 -13.37
C ARG A 235 11.25 1.52 -12.41
N PRO A 236 11.40 0.20 -12.15
CA PRO A 236 10.44 -0.56 -11.36
C PRO A 236 10.62 -0.25 -9.87
N GLN A 237 10.13 0.90 -9.41
CA GLN A 237 10.03 1.22 -8.00
C GLN A 237 8.84 0.44 -7.42
N LEU A 238 9.13 -0.62 -6.66
CA LEU A 238 8.16 -1.62 -6.20
C LEU A 238 7.75 -1.41 -4.74
N SER A 239 8.48 -0.57 -3.99
CA SER A 239 8.28 -0.36 -2.56
C SER A 239 7.14 0.63 -2.30
N SER A 240 6.38 0.41 -1.23
CA SER A 240 5.21 1.21 -0.90
C SER A 240 5.52 2.37 0.03
N CYS A 241 6.40 2.14 1.00
CA CYS A 241 6.56 3.01 2.15
C CYS A 241 8.03 3.36 2.39
N PHE A 242 8.24 4.62 2.78
CA PHE A 242 9.55 5.19 3.07
C PHE A 242 9.47 6.00 4.36
N LEU A 243 10.44 5.81 5.23
CA LEU A 243 10.59 6.54 6.48
C LEU A 243 11.89 7.35 6.41
N LEU A 244 11.76 8.65 6.58
CA LEU A 244 12.86 9.60 6.57
C LEU A 244 13.02 10.21 7.96
N ASP A 245 14.27 10.49 8.33
CA ASP A 245 14.58 11.39 9.43
C ASP A 245 15.14 12.69 8.85
N THR A 246 14.76 13.84 9.41
CA THR A 246 15.38 15.12 9.02
C THR A 246 16.89 15.01 9.18
N GLU A 247 17.65 15.25 8.12
CA GLU A 247 19.07 14.96 8.11
C GLU A 247 19.81 15.73 9.21
N SER A 248 19.58 17.04 9.29
CA SER A 248 20.15 17.91 10.33
C SER A 248 19.28 19.15 10.55
N ASP A 249 19.52 19.86 11.69
CA ASP A 249 18.97 21.17 12.00
C ASP A 249 19.72 22.28 11.24
N SER A 250 19.73 22.18 9.92
CA SER A 250 20.34 23.16 8.99
C SER A 250 19.44 23.35 7.76
N ILE A 251 19.67 24.44 7.04
CA ILE A 251 18.96 24.66 5.76
C ILE A 251 19.25 23.51 4.80
N GLU A 252 20.51 23.10 4.67
CA GLU A 252 20.92 21.98 3.82
C GLU A 252 20.15 20.71 4.21
N GLY A 253 20.22 20.28 5.48
CA GLY A 253 19.58 19.04 5.93
C GLY A 253 18.07 19.02 5.79
N ILE A 254 17.40 20.17 6.07
CA ILE A 254 15.93 20.30 5.89
C ILE A 254 15.56 20.20 4.41
N PHE A 255 16.30 20.86 3.49
CA PHE A 255 15.99 20.86 2.08
C PHE A 255 16.47 19.58 1.37
N ASP A 256 17.53 18.93 1.80
CA ASP A 256 17.93 17.63 1.28
C ASP A 256 16.90 16.55 1.64
N THR A 257 16.35 16.57 2.86
CA THR A 257 15.21 15.71 3.25
C THR A 257 13.98 16.00 2.38
N LEU A 258 13.69 17.27 2.09
CA LEU A 258 12.57 17.66 1.20
C LEU A 258 12.77 17.15 -0.24
N LYS A 259 13.97 17.29 -0.78
CA LYS A 259 14.35 16.80 -2.11
C LYS A 259 14.19 15.28 -2.20
N GLU A 260 14.68 14.56 -1.20
CA GLU A 260 14.53 13.11 -1.12
C GLU A 260 13.04 12.71 -1.09
N ALA A 261 12.23 13.37 -0.24
CA ALA A 261 10.79 13.17 -0.19
C ALA A 261 10.12 13.39 -1.55
N ALA A 262 10.50 14.45 -2.28
CA ALA A 262 9.97 14.73 -3.62
C ALA A 262 10.35 13.63 -4.64
N LEU A 263 11.58 13.12 -4.60
CA LEU A 263 12.04 12.01 -5.46
C LEU A 263 11.29 10.71 -5.17
N ILE A 264 11.03 10.42 -3.89
CA ILE A 264 10.24 9.25 -3.47
C ILE A 264 8.79 9.40 -3.94
N SER A 265 8.15 10.57 -3.73
CA SER A 265 6.80 10.84 -4.19
C SER A 265 6.66 10.67 -5.70
N LYS A 266 7.57 11.26 -6.50
CA LYS A 266 7.62 11.08 -7.95
C LYS A 266 7.58 9.60 -8.37
N ASN A 267 8.21 8.72 -7.60
CA ASN A 267 8.27 7.28 -7.84
C ASN A 267 7.20 6.48 -7.09
N ALA A 268 6.10 7.12 -6.67
CA ALA A 268 4.92 6.50 -6.06
C ALA A 268 5.10 5.94 -4.64
N GLY A 269 6.11 6.39 -3.89
CA GLY A 269 6.30 6.05 -2.48
C GLY A 269 5.43 6.88 -1.54
N GLY A 270 4.84 6.25 -0.51
CA GLY A 270 4.25 6.92 0.65
C GLY A 270 5.35 7.30 1.65
N ILE A 271 5.23 8.46 2.32
CA ILE A 271 6.35 9.04 3.07
C ILE A 271 5.93 9.38 4.50
N GLY A 272 6.73 8.95 5.49
CA GLY A 272 6.71 9.46 6.85
C GLY A 272 8.04 10.13 7.18
N ILE A 273 8.02 11.28 7.85
CA ILE A 273 9.20 12.07 8.19
C ILE A 273 9.20 12.43 9.67
N SER A 274 10.28 12.10 10.38
CA SER A 274 10.56 12.64 11.71
C SER A 274 11.09 14.06 11.57
N PHE A 275 10.40 15.04 12.18
CA PHE A 275 10.78 16.45 12.11
C PHE A 275 11.30 16.99 13.46
N ASN A 276 11.60 16.11 14.40
CA ASN A 276 11.97 16.44 15.78
C ASN A 276 13.32 17.13 15.95
N LYS A 277 14.20 17.07 14.95
CA LYS A 277 15.53 17.70 15.02
C LYS A 277 15.50 19.21 14.80
N VAL A 278 14.48 19.74 14.12
CA VAL A 278 14.41 21.15 13.74
C VAL A 278 14.14 22.02 14.95
N ARG A 279 14.99 23.05 15.19
CA ARG A 279 14.89 23.94 16.35
C ARG A 279 13.57 24.70 16.39
N SER A 280 13.12 24.94 17.62
CA SER A 280 11.88 25.66 17.90
C SER A 280 11.97 27.15 17.56
N LYS A 281 10.82 27.78 17.37
CA LYS A 281 10.66 29.23 17.18
C LYS A 281 11.32 30.03 18.30
N GLY A 282 11.99 31.14 17.93
CA GLY A 282 12.67 32.02 18.84
C GLY A 282 14.03 31.53 19.34
N THR A 283 14.50 30.35 18.91
CA THR A 283 15.84 29.87 19.25
C THR A 283 16.90 30.63 18.49
N TYR A 284 17.96 31.04 19.18
CA TYR A 284 19.06 31.83 18.62
C TYR A 284 19.80 31.10 17.49
N ILE A 285 20.17 31.84 16.44
CA ILE A 285 20.97 31.37 15.32
C ILE A 285 22.33 32.08 15.35
N ALA A 286 23.37 31.39 15.78
CA ALA A 286 24.70 31.95 16.02
C ALA A 286 25.31 32.60 14.76
N GLY A 287 25.15 32.02 13.56
CA GLY A 287 25.78 32.51 12.36
C GLY A 287 25.21 33.83 11.82
N THR A 288 23.97 34.18 12.13
CA THR A 288 23.28 35.35 11.62
C THR A 288 22.87 36.36 12.69
N ASN A 289 23.13 36.05 13.97
CA ASN A 289 22.65 36.81 15.14
C ASN A 289 21.12 37.03 15.11
N GLY A 290 20.38 36.08 14.56
CA GLY A 290 18.93 36.08 14.45
C GLY A 290 18.27 34.99 15.28
N THR A 291 16.98 34.80 15.07
CA THR A 291 16.18 33.75 15.74
C THR A 291 15.43 32.93 14.74
N SER A 292 15.23 31.62 15.05
CA SER A 292 14.47 30.70 14.27
C SER A 292 12.99 31.08 14.16
N ASN A 293 12.39 30.88 12.99
CA ASN A 293 10.95 30.97 12.79
C ASN A 293 10.20 29.68 13.17
N GLY A 294 10.94 28.64 13.63
CA GLY A 294 10.38 27.35 14.02
C GLY A 294 10.02 26.45 12.85
N ILE A 295 9.23 25.40 13.12
CA ILE A 295 8.91 24.35 12.15
C ILE A 295 7.83 24.76 11.14
N VAL A 296 6.90 25.64 11.47
CA VAL A 296 5.70 25.95 10.66
C VAL A 296 6.04 26.41 9.24
N PRO A 297 6.96 27.37 9.01
CA PRO A 297 7.30 27.79 7.66
C PRO A 297 7.89 26.68 6.79
N PHE A 298 8.73 25.80 7.36
CA PHE A 298 9.27 24.66 6.64
C PHE A 298 8.18 23.65 6.31
N LEU A 299 7.32 23.31 7.26
CA LEU A 299 6.21 22.37 7.02
C LEU A 299 5.24 22.89 5.94
N LYS A 300 5.10 24.21 5.81
CA LYS A 300 4.35 24.79 4.69
C LYS A 300 5.03 24.49 3.34
N ILE A 301 6.35 24.57 3.24
CA ILE A 301 7.08 24.21 2.03
C ILE A 301 6.88 22.72 1.70
N TYR A 302 6.95 21.85 2.72
CA TYR A 302 6.66 20.42 2.57
C TYR A 302 5.21 20.17 2.09
N ASN A 303 4.25 20.94 2.60
CA ASN A 303 2.85 20.89 2.14
C ASN A 303 2.72 21.21 0.65
N GLU A 304 3.32 22.31 0.20
CA GLU A 304 3.27 22.71 -1.21
C GLU A 304 4.04 21.71 -2.10
N THR A 305 5.10 21.12 -1.60
CA THR A 305 5.81 20.04 -2.32
C THR A 305 4.95 18.80 -2.48
N ALA A 306 4.22 18.38 -1.43
CA ALA A 306 3.27 17.25 -1.50
C ALA A 306 2.16 17.51 -2.53
N ARG A 307 1.69 18.76 -2.64
CA ARG A 307 0.70 19.17 -3.66
C ARG A 307 1.26 19.20 -5.07
N ALA A 308 2.52 19.64 -5.22
CA ALA A 308 3.17 19.82 -6.52
C ALA A 308 3.67 18.52 -7.15
N VAL A 309 4.11 17.56 -6.33
CA VAL A 309 4.73 16.32 -6.78
C VAL A 309 3.79 15.14 -6.58
N ASP A 310 2.98 14.87 -7.61
CA ASP A 310 2.06 13.73 -7.62
C ASP A 310 2.81 12.39 -7.62
N GLN A 311 2.25 11.39 -6.95
CA GLN A 311 2.77 10.04 -6.92
C GLN A 311 2.64 9.37 -8.31
N GLY A 312 3.79 8.85 -8.80
CA GLY A 312 3.82 8.11 -10.05
C GLY A 312 3.34 8.89 -11.28
N GLY A 313 3.56 10.21 -11.32
CA GLY A 313 3.20 11.04 -12.48
C GLY A 313 1.68 11.24 -12.67
N GLY A 314 0.98 11.56 -11.60
CA GLY A 314 -0.46 11.86 -11.63
C GLY A 314 -1.37 10.67 -11.32
N LYS A 315 -0.82 9.50 -10.95
CA LYS A 315 -1.62 8.33 -10.54
C LYS A 315 -2.33 8.55 -9.20
N ARG A 316 -1.66 9.24 -8.26
CA ARG A 316 -2.18 9.65 -6.93
C ARG A 316 -1.59 11.00 -6.54
N LYS A 317 -2.26 11.71 -5.63
CA LYS A 317 -1.69 12.92 -5.02
C LYS A 317 -0.52 12.57 -4.11
N GLY A 318 0.50 13.43 -4.07
CA GLY A 318 1.60 13.32 -3.11
C GLY A 318 1.08 13.41 -1.69
N SER A 319 1.61 12.58 -0.79
CA SER A 319 1.16 12.52 0.60
C SER A 319 2.35 12.27 1.51
N ILE A 320 2.45 13.10 2.55
CA ILE A 320 3.55 13.07 3.55
C ILE A 320 2.94 13.13 4.94
N ALA A 321 3.37 12.23 5.82
CA ALA A 321 3.08 12.29 7.26
C ALA A 321 4.29 12.87 8.01
N ILE A 322 4.03 13.82 8.89
CA ILE A 322 5.05 14.45 9.74
C ILE A 322 4.88 13.96 11.18
N TYR A 323 5.95 13.44 11.73
CA TYR A 323 6.00 12.89 13.08
C TYR A 323 6.69 13.86 14.05
N MET A 324 6.01 14.18 15.15
CA MET A 324 6.52 15.08 16.20
C MET A 324 6.35 14.44 17.58
N GLU A 325 7.32 14.67 18.46
CA GLU A 325 7.24 14.29 19.87
C GLU A 325 6.58 15.40 20.71
N PRO A 326 5.82 15.07 21.77
CA PRO A 326 5.04 16.05 22.53
C PRO A 326 5.87 17.07 23.31
N TRP A 327 7.16 16.82 23.53
CA TRP A 327 8.05 17.73 24.24
C TRP A 327 8.59 18.89 23.38
N HIS A 328 8.41 18.84 22.05
CA HIS A 328 8.94 19.87 21.15
C HIS A 328 8.32 21.24 21.42
N GLY A 329 9.14 22.30 21.42
CA GLY A 329 8.71 23.66 21.74
C GLY A 329 7.57 24.22 20.88
N ASP A 330 7.48 23.78 19.63
CA ASP A 330 6.45 24.24 18.68
C ASP A 330 5.25 23.29 18.57
N ILE A 331 5.09 22.35 19.51
CA ILE A 331 4.07 21.29 19.40
C ILE A 331 2.64 21.87 19.32
N MET A 332 2.35 22.97 20.00
CA MET A 332 1.02 23.57 19.95
C MET A 332 0.70 24.15 18.56
N ASP A 333 1.69 24.78 17.92
CA ASP A 333 1.55 25.30 16.55
C ASP A 333 1.46 24.15 15.53
N PHE A 334 2.18 23.05 15.74
CA PHE A 334 2.10 21.83 14.94
C PHE A 334 0.68 21.26 14.93
N LEU A 335 0.03 21.16 16.09
CA LEU A 335 -1.32 20.62 16.21
C LEU A 335 -2.40 21.49 15.54
N ASP A 336 -2.08 22.76 15.27
CA ASP A 336 -2.97 23.69 14.58
C ASP A 336 -2.80 23.71 13.04
N LEU A 337 -1.80 23.04 12.50
CA LEU A 337 -1.46 23.10 11.08
C LEU A 337 -2.62 22.73 10.14
N ARG A 338 -3.48 21.80 10.53
CA ARG A 338 -4.60 21.31 9.69
C ARG A 338 -5.93 21.97 9.98
N LYS A 339 -6.03 22.86 10.97
CA LYS A 339 -7.29 23.52 11.27
C LYS A 339 -7.89 24.21 10.06
N ASN A 340 -9.21 24.12 9.94
CA ASN A 340 -9.97 24.73 8.84
C ASN A 340 -10.02 26.27 8.94
N GLN A 341 -9.89 26.79 10.14
CA GLN A 341 -9.93 28.23 10.44
C GLN A 341 -8.53 28.84 10.57
N GLY A 342 -8.44 30.16 10.48
CA GLY A 342 -7.22 30.94 10.66
C GLY A 342 -6.50 31.24 9.34
N LYS A 343 -5.36 31.92 9.47
CA LYS A 343 -4.57 32.40 8.31
C LYS A 343 -3.90 31.22 7.59
N ASP A 344 -3.96 31.22 6.26
CA ASP A 344 -3.36 30.16 5.44
C ASP A 344 -1.84 30.10 5.54
N GLU A 345 -1.18 31.20 5.90
CA GLU A 345 0.28 31.27 6.06
C GLU A 345 0.82 30.35 7.18
N ILE A 346 -0.05 29.99 8.14
CA ILE A 346 0.30 29.11 9.26
C ILE A 346 -0.42 27.76 9.18
N ARG A 347 -0.86 27.35 7.98
CA ARG A 347 -1.56 26.09 7.76
C ARG A 347 -0.82 25.21 6.74
N ALA A 348 -0.88 23.90 6.96
CA ALA A 348 -0.32 22.85 6.09
C ALA A 348 -1.31 21.67 6.05
N ARG A 349 -2.46 21.90 5.37
CA ARG A 349 -3.64 21.01 5.44
C ARG A 349 -3.48 19.71 4.67
N ASP A 350 -2.55 19.65 3.70
CA ASP A 350 -2.32 18.46 2.88
C ASP A 350 -1.30 17.49 3.53
N LEU A 351 -0.60 17.94 4.58
CA LEU A 351 0.25 17.04 5.39
C LEU A 351 -0.60 16.25 6.38
N PHE A 352 -0.26 14.98 6.59
CA PHE A 352 -0.78 14.20 7.70
C PHE A 352 0.10 14.46 8.93
N LEU A 353 -0.54 14.58 10.11
CA LEU A 353 0.17 14.82 11.36
C LEU A 353 0.18 13.54 12.19
N ALA A 354 1.29 13.29 12.88
CA ALA A 354 1.45 12.16 13.78
C ALA A 354 2.22 12.55 15.05
N MET A 355 1.76 12.05 16.17
CA MET A 355 2.43 12.18 17.46
C MET A 355 3.26 10.94 17.74
N TRP A 356 4.53 11.15 18.11
CA TRP A 356 5.46 10.13 18.52
C TRP A 356 5.59 10.17 20.05
N MET A 357 4.70 9.43 20.75
CA MET A 357 4.39 9.58 22.17
C MET A 357 5.39 8.88 23.06
N ASN A 358 5.86 9.56 24.11
CA ASN A 358 6.70 8.99 25.16
C ASN A 358 5.84 8.50 26.33
N ASP A 359 6.22 7.42 26.99
CA ASP A 359 5.52 6.88 28.17
C ASP A 359 5.46 7.92 29.30
N LEU A 360 6.56 8.63 29.54
CA LEU A 360 6.60 9.73 30.54
C LEU A 360 5.51 10.80 30.30
N PHE A 361 5.23 11.14 29.03
CA PHE A 361 4.17 12.10 28.75
C PHE A 361 2.79 11.54 29.09
N MET A 362 2.53 10.26 28.80
CA MET A 362 1.27 9.61 29.14
C MET A 362 1.07 9.52 30.66
N GLU A 363 2.11 9.19 31.43
CA GLU A 363 2.08 9.20 32.88
C GLU A 363 1.73 10.58 33.45
N ARG A 364 2.35 11.65 32.92
CA ARG A 364 2.07 13.02 33.37
C ARG A 364 0.66 13.51 33.01
N ILE A 365 0.08 12.99 31.91
CA ILE A 365 -1.34 13.20 31.60
C ILE A 365 -2.23 12.57 32.67
N GLU A 366 -1.94 11.33 33.05
CA GLU A 366 -2.71 10.61 34.07
C GLU A 366 -2.63 11.30 35.45
N LEU A 367 -1.44 11.74 35.83
CA LEU A 367 -1.16 12.42 37.11
C LEU A 367 -1.48 13.91 37.12
N ASP A 368 -1.87 14.51 35.97
CA ASP A 368 -2.12 15.97 35.83
C ASP A 368 -0.93 16.84 36.15
N GLU A 369 0.27 16.40 35.76
CA GLU A 369 1.53 17.05 36.02
C GLU A 369 1.87 18.10 34.95
N ASP A 370 2.89 18.92 35.25
CA ASP A 370 3.45 19.90 34.34
C ASP A 370 4.28 19.21 33.24
N TRP A 371 4.30 19.80 32.05
CA TRP A 371 5.05 19.34 30.90
C TRP A 371 5.88 20.48 30.30
N ALA A 372 7.19 20.31 30.28
CA ALA A 372 8.12 21.31 29.76
C ALA A 372 8.29 21.15 28.25
N LEU A 373 8.02 22.19 27.48
CA LEU A 373 8.24 22.26 26.04
C LEU A 373 9.67 22.72 25.77
N MET A 374 10.45 21.91 25.07
CA MET A 374 11.89 22.05 24.91
C MET A 374 12.29 22.23 23.44
N CYS A 375 13.45 22.87 23.20
CA CYS A 375 14.04 23.00 21.91
C CYS A 375 15.07 21.87 21.68
N PRO A 376 15.02 21.12 20.58
CA PRO A 376 15.99 20.05 20.32
C PRO A 376 17.44 20.56 20.22
N HIS A 377 17.64 21.80 19.80
CA HIS A 377 18.97 22.44 19.77
C HIS A 377 19.57 22.67 21.14
N GLU A 378 18.74 23.10 22.12
CA GLU A 378 19.15 23.37 23.48
C GLU A 378 19.14 22.12 24.38
N CYS A 379 18.28 21.15 24.05
CA CYS A 379 18.07 19.89 24.75
C CYS A 379 18.40 18.70 23.86
N ALA A 380 19.67 18.62 23.43
CA ALA A 380 20.13 17.59 22.53
C ALA A 380 19.93 16.18 23.10
N GLY A 381 19.63 15.22 22.24
CA GLY A 381 19.51 13.81 22.58
C GLY A 381 18.10 13.33 22.95
N LEU A 382 17.12 14.22 23.19
CA LEU A 382 15.75 13.79 23.52
C LEU A 382 15.10 12.94 22.43
N ASN A 383 15.34 13.27 21.16
CA ASN A 383 14.86 12.46 20.02
C ASN A 383 15.67 11.18 19.81
N GLU A 384 16.84 11.04 20.44
CA GLU A 384 17.77 9.92 20.33
C GLU A 384 17.64 8.91 21.49
N THR A 385 16.74 9.16 22.46
CA THR A 385 16.54 8.33 23.65
C THR A 385 15.08 7.93 23.80
N TYR A 386 14.82 6.82 24.51
CA TYR A 386 13.48 6.32 24.86
C TYR A 386 13.49 5.66 26.23
N GLY A 387 12.32 5.37 26.80
CA GLY A 387 12.18 4.71 28.10
C GLY A 387 12.86 5.48 29.23
N GLU A 388 13.60 4.79 30.10
CA GLU A 388 14.27 5.39 31.25
C GLU A 388 15.40 6.35 30.86
N GLU A 389 16.07 6.13 29.73
CA GLU A 389 17.09 7.09 29.25
C GLU A 389 16.46 8.42 28.84
N PHE A 390 15.33 8.38 28.17
CA PHE A 390 14.56 9.59 27.85
C PHE A 390 14.09 10.29 29.13
N ARG A 391 13.51 9.54 30.08
CA ARG A 391 13.05 10.07 31.36
C ARG A 391 14.17 10.81 32.10
N ALA A 392 15.32 10.16 32.25
CA ALA A 392 16.46 10.74 32.94
C ALA A 392 16.97 12.03 32.27
N LEU A 393 17.04 12.02 30.92
CA LEU A 393 17.52 13.19 30.18
C LEU A 393 16.51 14.33 30.19
N TYR A 394 15.22 14.04 30.03
CA TYR A 394 14.15 15.02 30.06
C TYR A 394 14.04 15.70 31.43
N THR A 395 14.01 14.95 32.52
CA THR A 395 13.94 15.48 33.89
C THR A 395 15.19 16.27 34.28
N LYS A 396 16.36 15.88 33.76
CA LYS A 396 17.59 16.67 33.91
C LYS A 396 17.45 18.06 33.27
N TYR A 397 17.00 18.14 32.02
CA TYR A 397 16.82 19.42 31.33
C TYR A 397 15.73 20.27 31.97
N GLU A 398 14.67 19.63 32.44
CA GLU A 398 13.61 20.32 33.22
C GLU A 398 14.15 20.93 34.50
N ALA A 399 14.95 20.22 35.29
CA ALA A 399 15.60 20.70 36.50
C ALA A 399 16.63 21.82 36.23
N GLU A 400 17.31 21.78 35.08
CA GLU A 400 18.24 22.80 34.61
C GLU A 400 17.51 24.07 34.07
N GLY A 401 16.19 24.05 33.96
CA GLY A 401 15.38 25.15 33.41
C GLY A 401 15.53 25.32 31.89
N LYS A 402 15.98 24.31 31.18
CA LYS A 402 16.19 24.31 29.71
C LYS A 402 14.89 24.04 28.98
N TYR A 403 13.94 24.93 29.07
CA TYR A 403 12.66 24.82 28.36
C TYR A 403 12.20 26.19 27.85
N LYS A 404 11.38 26.19 26.82
CA LYS A 404 10.76 27.40 26.27
C LYS A 404 9.52 27.80 27.05
N LYS A 405 8.75 26.81 27.49
CA LYS A 405 7.48 27.00 28.21
C LYS A 405 7.15 25.74 29.01
N VAL A 406 6.48 25.93 30.15
CA VAL A 406 5.84 24.85 30.91
C VAL A 406 4.32 24.96 30.72
N VAL A 407 3.65 23.86 30.47
CA VAL A 407 2.19 23.73 30.33
C VAL A 407 1.73 22.51 31.11
N LYS A 408 0.43 22.35 31.34
CA LYS A 408 -0.09 21.06 31.81
C LYS A 408 -0.01 20.00 30.72
N ALA A 409 0.40 18.79 31.06
CA ALA A 409 0.41 17.67 30.08
C ALA A 409 -1.00 17.42 29.50
N ARG A 410 -2.04 17.60 30.32
CA ARG A 410 -3.44 17.54 29.88
C ARG A 410 -3.83 18.63 28.89
N ASP A 411 -3.23 19.81 28.94
CA ASP A 411 -3.52 20.85 27.92
C ASP A 411 -3.02 20.44 26.54
N VAL A 412 -1.82 19.84 26.48
CA VAL A 412 -1.29 19.29 25.22
C VAL A 412 -2.17 18.12 24.73
N TRP A 413 -2.57 17.24 25.65
CA TRP A 413 -3.46 16.13 25.33
C TRP A 413 -4.83 16.58 24.81
N ASN A 414 -5.46 17.54 25.48
CA ASN A 414 -6.72 18.13 25.04
C ASN A 414 -6.58 18.76 23.65
N LYS A 415 -5.44 19.39 23.37
CA LYS A 415 -5.14 19.96 22.05
C LYS A 415 -4.99 18.88 20.97
N ILE A 416 -4.39 17.73 21.30
CA ILE A 416 -4.33 16.57 20.41
C ILE A 416 -5.75 16.08 20.10
N LEU A 417 -6.59 15.88 21.11
CA LEU A 417 -7.97 15.42 20.93
C LEU A 417 -8.80 16.42 20.11
N GLU A 418 -8.66 17.72 20.37
CA GLU A 418 -9.31 18.78 19.59
C GLU A 418 -8.92 18.67 18.09
N SER A 419 -7.63 18.53 17.82
CA SER A 419 -7.12 18.36 16.45
C SER A 419 -7.67 17.10 15.77
N GLN A 420 -7.77 15.97 16.49
CA GLN A 420 -8.32 14.73 15.98
C GLN A 420 -9.81 14.85 15.64
N ILE A 421 -10.59 15.51 16.50
CA ILE A 421 -12.02 15.73 16.25
C ILE A 421 -12.23 16.63 15.03
N GLU A 422 -11.44 17.70 14.90
CA GLU A 422 -11.60 18.65 13.79
C GLU A 422 -11.05 18.15 12.46
N THR A 423 -9.98 17.35 12.46
CA THR A 423 -9.19 17.07 11.25
C THR A 423 -8.89 15.59 10.97
N GLY A 424 -9.23 14.70 11.90
CA GLY A 424 -8.89 13.27 11.83
C GLY A 424 -7.41 12.95 12.12
N THR A 425 -6.58 13.95 12.47
CA THR A 425 -5.16 13.82 12.83
C THR A 425 -4.86 14.62 14.08
N PRO A 426 -3.77 14.34 14.81
CA PRO A 426 -2.65 13.44 14.48
C PRO A 426 -2.93 11.96 14.75
N TYR A 427 -2.18 11.07 14.10
CA TYR A 427 -2.02 9.66 14.50
C TYR A 427 -1.31 9.62 15.87
N LEU A 428 -1.56 8.55 16.65
CA LEU A 428 -0.86 8.35 17.93
C LEU A 428 -0.05 7.05 17.86
N LEU A 429 1.27 7.14 17.99
CA LEU A 429 2.18 6.02 18.08
C LEU A 429 3.09 6.15 19.30
N TYR A 430 3.44 5.03 19.91
CA TYR A 430 4.11 4.96 21.21
C TYR A 430 5.59 4.61 21.06
N LYS A 431 6.45 5.63 21.15
CA LYS A 431 7.90 5.57 20.93
C LYS A 431 8.58 4.48 21.74
N ASP A 432 8.30 4.45 23.02
CA ASP A 432 9.02 3.60 23.98
C ASP A 432 8.71 2.11 23.72
N SER A 433 7.43 1.76 23.64
CA SER A 433 6.99 0.41 23.29
C SER A 433 7.51 -0.05 21.94
N ILE A 434 7.50 0.80 20.92
CA ILE A 434 7.99 0.49 19.58
C ILE A 434 9.47 0.18 19.59
N ASN A 435 10.29 1.03 20.22
CA ASN A 435 11.74 0.83 20.31
C ASN A 435 12.12 -0.39 21.15
N MET A 436 11.46 -0.60 22.30
CA MET A 436 11.73 -1.77 23.16
C MET A 436 11.39 -3.11 22.52
N LYS A 437 10.37 -3.15 21.64
CA LYS A 437 9.85 -4.39 21.04
C LYS A 437 10.29 -4.62 19.60
N SER A 438 11.18 -3.79 19.06
CA SER A 438 11.65 -3.91 17.68
C SER A 438 12.79 -4.92 17.54
N ASN A 439 12.70 -5.76 16.50
CA ASN A 439 13.85 -6.59 16.10
C ASN A 439 15.04 -5.78 15.55
N GLN A 440 14.85 -4.49 15.26
CA GLN A 440 15.89 -3.57 14.80
C GLN A 440 16.53 -2.75 15.94
N SER A 441 16.29 -3.09 17.20
CA SER A 441 16.81 -2.36 18.37
C SER A 441 18.35 -2.29 18.44
N ASN A 442 19.05 -3.25 17.81
CA ASN A 442 20.51 -3.25 17.66
C ASN A 442 21.00 -2.24 16.59
N ILE A 443 20.18 -1.86 15.63
CA ILE A 443 20.54 -0.98 14.51
C ILE A 443 20.55 0.48 14.97
N GLY A 444 19.47 0.94 15.60
CA GLY A 444 19.33 2.34 15.99
C GLY A 444 17.97 2.66 16.61
N ILE A 445 17.70 3.95 16.72
CA ILE A 445 16.44 4.47 17.26
C ILE A 445 15.40 4.57 16.13
N ILE A 446 14.21 4.11 16.38
CA ILE A 446 13.03 4.34 15.53
C ILE A 446 12.41 5.66 15.92
N ARG A 447 12.37 6.62 14.99
CA ARG A 447 11.97 8.02 15.24
C ARG A 447 10.63 8.39 14.63
N SER A 448 10.08 7.52 13.77
CA SER A 448 8.82 7.75 13.07
C SER A 448 8.26 6.44 12.55
N SER A 449 7.09 6.53 11.95
CA SER A 449 6.52 5.52 11.06
C SER A 449 6.39 6.09 9.65
N ASN A 450 5.80 5.33 8.73
CA ASN A 450 5.52 5.74 7.36
C ASN A 450 4.21 6.57 7.25
N LEU A 451 3.68 6.72 6.03
CA LEU A 451 2.47 7.50 5.77
C LEU A 451 1.23 6.95 6.50
N CYS A 452 1.06 5.63 6.53
CA CYS A 452 -0.14 4.97 7.05
C CYS A 452 0.07 4.29 8.41
N ALA A 453 1.22 4.53 9.06
CA ALA A 453 1.54 4.08 10.43
C ALA A 453 1.71 2.56 10.63
N GLU A 454 1.92 1.78 9.55
CA GLU A 454 2.09 0.32 9.63
C GLU A 454 3.54 -0.16 9.70
N ILE A 455 4.53 0.70 9.39
CA ILE A 455 5.95 0.37 9.37
C ILE A 455 6.69 1.18 10.42
N VAL A 456 7.54 0.51 11.19
CA VAL A 456 8.43 1.12 12.18
C VAL A 456 9.83 0.53 12.04
N GLU A 457 10.78 1.38 11.61
CA GLU A 457 12.15 0.97 11.30
C GLU A 457 13.14 2.06 11.71
N ALA A 458 14.39 1.66 11.98
CA ALA A 458 15.47 2.58 12.26
C ALA A 458 15.81 3.43 11.02
N THR A 459 16.03 4.72 11.20
CA THR A 459 16.33 5.71 10.15
C THR A 459 17.47 6.63 10.56
N GLY A 460 18.01 7.37 9.59
CA GLY A 460 19.07 8.33 9.85
C GLY A 460 20.45 7.67 9.97
N ILE A 461 21.30 8.21 10.82
CA ILE A 461 22.62 7.63 11.09
C ILE A 461 22.45 6.53 12.12
N THR A 462 22.73 5.29 11.75
CA THR A 462 22.55 4.10 12.58
C THR A 462 23.86 3.68 13.26
N LYS A 463 23.73 2.92 14.37
CA LYS A 463 24.90 2.44 15.14
C LYS A 463 25.76 1.43 14.36
N THR A 464 25.15 0.71 13.45
CA THR A 464 25.78 -0.42 12.72
C THR A 464 26.42 0.00 11.41
N GLN A 465 26.07 1.15 10.84
CA GLN A 465 26.49 1.52 9.48
C GLN A 465 28.02 1.70 9.33
N LYS A 466 28.70 2.21 10.35
CA LYS A 466 30.17 2.42 10.27
C LYS A 466 30.90 1.11 9.96
N ALA A 467 30.61 0.03 10.68
CA ALA A 467 31.21 -1.27 10.45
C ALA A 467 30.87 -1.85 9.06
N ILE A 468 29.69 -1.51 8.53
CA ILE A 468 29.27 -1.92 7.17
C ILE A 468 30.05 -1.10 6.12
N LEU A 469 30.14 0.23 6.27
CA LEU A 469 30.81 1.14 5.33
C LEU A 469 32.34 0.89 5.23
N GLU A 470 32.95 0.36 6.28
CA GLU A 470 34.35 -0.04 6.31
C GLU A 470 34.59 -1.45 5.72
N ASN A 471 33.53 -2.25 5.48
CA ASN A 471 33.63 -3.63 5.00
C ASN A 471 33.37 -3.74 3.49
N LYS A 472 34.43 -3.61 2.69
CA LYS A 472 34.33 -3.63 1.22
C LYS A 472 33.72 -4.92 0.68
N GLU A 473 34.12 -6.08 1.19
CA GLU A 473 33.61 -7.38 0.72
C GLU A 473 32.11 -7.52 0.97
N LEU A 474 31.64 -7.10 2.15
CA LEU A 474 30.22 -7.10 2.48
C LEU A 474 29.43 -6.18 1.55
N LEU A 475 29.92 -4.95 1.31
CA LEU A 475 29.25 -3.98 0.45
C LEU A 475 29.18 -4.47 -1.01
N GLU A 476 30.25 -5.07 -1.54
CA GLU A 476 30.24 -5.66 -2.89
C GLU A 476 29.22 -6.80 -2.99
N ARG A 477 29.17 -7.70 -2.00
CA ARG A 477 28.18 -8.77 -1.93
C ARG A 477 26.74 -8.26 -1.87
N LEU A 478 26.49 -7.13 -1.21
CA LEU A 478 25.18 -6.49 -1.12
C LEU A 478 24.82 -5.62 -2.34
N GLY A 479 25.72 -5.44 -3.30
CA GLY A 479 25.55 -4.50 -4.42
C GLY A 479 25.60 -3.04 -4.01
N LEU A 480 26.36 -2.73 -2.94
CA LEU A 480 26.52 -1.42 -2.32
C LEU A 480 27.96 -0.91 -2.38
N GLY A 481 28.78 -1.42 -3.31
CA GLY A 481 30.22 -1.07 -3.42
C GLY A 481 30.50 0.43 -3.53
N GLU A 482 29.54 1.22 -4.05
CA GLU A 482 29.64 2.68 -4.15
C GLU A 482 29.65 3.42 -2.80
N PHE A 483 29.31 2.75 -1.71
CA PHE A 483 29.30 3.35 -0.35
C PHE A 483 30.59 3.09 0.43
N TYR A 484 31.54 2.31 -0.12
CA TYR A 484 32.77 1.99 0.58
C TYR A 484 33.60 3.24 0.90
N GLY A 485 33.93 3.40 2.19
CA GLY A 485 34.75 4.51 2.67
C GLY A 485 33.96 5.81 2.94
N GLU A 486 32.65 5.83 2.80
CA GLU A 486 31.84 6.94 3.28
C GLU A 486 31.85 7.01 4.81
N GLU A 487 31.77 8.23 5.37
CA GLU A 487 31.74 8.43 6.82
C GLU A 487 30.39 8.02 7.41
N SER A 488 29.30 8.33 6.70
CA SER A 488 27.93 7.99 7.09
C SER A 488 26.95 8.04 5.92
N VAL A 489 25.83 7.39 6.08
CA VAL A 489 24.68 7.44 5.16
C VAL A 489 23.44 7.81 5.97
N ASN A 490 22.69 8.82 5.54
CA ASN A 490 21.35 9.08 6.12
C ASN A 490 20.41 8.00 5.59
N GLU A 491 20.17 6.97 6.41
CA GLU A 491 19.35 5.82 6.03
C GLU A 491 17.89 6.19 5.95
N THR A 492 17.27 5.86 4.82
CA THR A 492 15.82 5.93 4.60
C THR A 492 15.27 4.52 4.66
N ALA A 493 14.45 4.23 5.64
CA ALA A 493 13.87 2.91 5.77
C ALA A 493 12.83 2.65 4.67
N VAL A 494 12.77 1.41 4.20
CA VAL A 494 11.93 1.01 3.06
C VAL A 494 11.28 -0.32 3.33
N CYS A 495 9.98 -0.43 3.12
CA CYS A 495 9.30 -1.72 3.22
C CYS A 495 8.57 -2.11 1.95
N ASN A 496 8.68 -3.40 1.60
CA ASN A 496 7.99 -4.05 0.50
C ASN A 496 6.82 -4.84 1.05
N LEU A 497 5.62 -4.61 0.51
CA LEU A 497 4.36 -5.03 1.13
C LEU A 497 3.56 -5.98 0.26
N ALA A 498 2.89 -6.94 0.92
CA ALA A 498 1.87 -7.81 0.34
C ALA A 498 0.80 -8.12 1.39
N SER A 499 -0.41 -8.47 0.96
CA SER A 499 -1.53 -8.81 1.86
C SER A 499 -2.25 -10.07 1.44
N ILE A 500 -2.47 -10.98 2.40
CA ILE A 500 -3.15 -12.26 2.21
C ILE A 500 -4.67 -12.05 2.25
N ALA A 501 -5.39 -12.61 1.28
CA ALA A 501 -6.85 -12.59 1.22
C ALA A 501 -7.41 -13.70 2.13
N LEU A 502 -7.65 -13.39 3.39
CA LEU A 502 -8.03 -14.35 4.43
C LEU A 502 -9.27 -15.20 4.11
N PRO A 503 -10.32 -14.69 3.42
CA PRO A 503 -11.51 -15.49 3.09
C PRO A 503 -11.21 -16.69 2.17
N LYS A 504 -10.11 -16.68 1.43
CA LYS A 504 -9.71 -17.78 0.53
C LYS A 504 -9.38 -19.10 1.22
N PHE A 505 -9.17 -19.05 2.52
CA PHE A 505 -8.77 -20.22 3.34
C PHE A 505 -9.94 -20.84 4.10
N ILE A 506 -11.17 -20.38 3.85
CA ILE A 506 -12.37 -20.96 4.45
C ILE A 506 -12.82 -22.16 3.61
N ASN A 507 -12.87 -23.32 4.24
CA ASN A 507 -13.37 -24.55 3.63
C ASN A 507 -14.90 -24.50 3.47
N LYS A 508 -15.45 -25.35 2.57
CA LYS A 508 -16.92 -25.46 2.35
C LYS A 508 -17.70 -25.79 3.62
N ASN A 509 -17.08 -26.49 4.57
CA ASN A 509 -17.67 -26.81 5.87
C ASN A 509 -17.49 -25.73 6.93
N LYS A 510 -17.11 -24.52 6.53
CA LYS A 510 -16.84 -23.36 7.39
C LYS A 510 -15.70 -23.55 8.41
N THR A 511 -14.78 -24.49 8.19
CA THR A 511 -13.51 -24.57 8.92
C THR A 511 -12.43 -23.76 8.22
N TYR A 512 -11.39 -23.34 8.95
CA TYR A 512 -10.30 -22.56 8.40
C TYR A 512 -9.09 -23.43 8.05
N ASN A 513 -8.50 -23.26 6.88
CA ASN A 513 -7.37 -24.06 6.37
C ASN A 513 -6.03 -23.40 6.69
N TYR A 514 -5.53 -23.59 7.90
CA TYR A 514 -4.26 -23.03 8.36
C TYR A 514 -3.04 -23.58 7.59
N ASN A 515 -3.09 -24.81 7.11
CA ASN A 515 -1.98 -25.38 6.34
C ASN A 515 -1.82 -24.66 5.00
N LYS A 516 -2.93 -24.38 4.29
CA LYS A 516 -2.88 -23.61 3.06
C LYS A 516 -2.48 -22.15 3.30
N LEU A 517 -2.93 -21.57 4.41
CA LEU A 517 -2.48 -20.24 4.84
C LEU A 517 -0.97 -20.20 5.06
N TYR A 518 -0.42 -21.21 5.73
CA TYR A 518 1.03 -21.36 5.94
C TYR A 518 1.78 -21.39 4.62
N GLU A 519 1.36 -22.23 3.64
CA GLU A 519 2.01 -22.33 2.33
C GLU A 519 2.05 -20.98 1.60
N ILE A 520 0.92 -20.29 1.53
CA ILE A 520 0.81 -18.98 0.85
C ILE A 520 1.62 -17.90 1.57
N ALA A 521 1.60 -17.86 2.90
CA ALA A 521 2.40 -16.91 3.67
C ALA A 521 3.91 -17.14 3.47
N TYR A 522 4.33 -18.40 3.46
CA TYR A 522 5.71 -18.81 3.19
C TYR A 522 6.17 -18.34 1.81
N ASP A 523 5.40 -18.62 0.75
CA ASP A 523 5.74 -18.22 -0.62
C ASP A 523 5.72 -16.69 -0.78
N ALA A 524 4.77 -15.99 -0.15
CA ALA A 524 4.70 -14.53 -0.20
C ALA A 524 5.94 -13.85 0.40
N ILE A 525 6.51 -14.38 1.48
CA ILE A 525 7.77 -13.88 2.06
C ILE A 525 8.93 -14.05 1.10
N ILE A 526 9.04 -15.19 0.42
CA ILE A 526 10.09 -15.42 -0.58
C ILE A 526 9.95 -14.42 -1.74
N ASN A 527 8.73 -14.18 -2.21
CA ASN A 527 8.45 -13.19 -3.24
C ASN A 527 8.83 -11.77 -2.79
N LEU A 528 8.46 -11.38 -1.57
CA LEU A 528 8.82 -10.06 -1.01
C LEU A 528 10.32 -9.89 -0.84
N ASN A 529 11.05 -10.93 -0.44
CA ASN A 529 12.50 -10.89 -0.37
C ASN A 529 13.13 -10.62 -1.75
N ASN A 530 12.60 -11.22 -2.82
CA ASN A 530 13.10 -10.98 -4.18
C ASN A 530 12.70 -9.60 -4.72
N VAL A 531 11.59 -9.02 -4.26
CA VAL A 531 11.23 -7.62 -4.58
C VAL A 531 12.34 -6.68 -4.15
N ILE A 532 13.00 -6.89 -3.01
CA ILE A 532 14.14 -6.08 -2.54
C ILE A 532 15.26 -6.03 -3.59
N ASP A 533 15.58 -7.16 -4.19
CA ASP A 533 16.71 -7.30 -5.12
C ASP A 533 16.39 -6.76 -6.53
N THR A 534 15.12 -6.71 -6.90
CA THR A 534 14.67 -6.25 -8.24
C THR A 534 14.10 -4.84 -8.24
N ASN A 535 14.07 -4.17 -7.07
CA ASN A 535 13.52 -2.84 -6.88
C ASN A 535 14.45 -1.74 -7.42
N TYR A 536 13.86 -0.70 -8.02
CA TYR A 536 14.53 0.57 -8.25
C TYR A 536 14.41 1.47 -7.02
N TYR A 537 15.52 1.93 -6.49
CA TYR A 537 15.55 2.80 -5.31
C TYR A 537 15.63 4.27 -5.71
N PRO A 538 14.68 5.13 -5.29
CA PRO A 538 14.67 6.55 -5.65
C PRO A 538 15.72 7.38 -4.93
N SER A 539 16.30 6.87 -3.83
CA SER A 539 17.36 7.53 -3.07
C SER A 539 18.47 6.56 -2.66
N ARG A 540 19.65 7.11 -2.38
CA ARG A 540 20.82 6.34 -1.92
C ARG A 540 20.57 5.75 -0.53
N GLY A 541 20.01 6.55 0.39
CA GLY A 541 19.67 6.10 1.74
C GLY A 541 18.70 4.94 1.74
N ALA A 542 17.69 4.96 0.84
CA ALA A 542 16.73 3.88 0.67
C ALA A 542 17.40 2.59 0.15
N LYS A 543 18.29 2.71 -0.83
CA LYS A 543 19.06 1.55 -1.35
C LYS A 543 19.92 0.92 -0.27
N PHE A 544 20.68 1.73 0.46
CA PHE A 544 21.56 1.26 1.52
C PHE A 544 20.77 0.52 2.62
N SER A 545 19.78 1.19 3.21
CA SER A 545 18.97 0.64 4.30
C SER A 545 18.30 -0.67 3.91
N ASN A 546 17.59 -0.69 2.76
CA ASN A 546 16.79 -1.86 2.37
C ASN A 546 17.66 -3.08 2.03
N LEU A 547 18.82 -2.91 1.37
CA LEU A 547 19.73 -4.00 1.07
C LEU A 547 20.49 -4.50 2.29
N CYS A 548 20.79 -3.63 3.27
CA CYS A 548 21.45 -4.02 4.53
C CYS A 548 20.49 -4.78 5.46
N HIS A 549 19.27 -4.28 5.65
CA HIS A 549 18.36 -4.78 6.69
C HIS A 549 17.30 -5.72 6.16
N ARG A 550 16.99 -5.68 4.88
CA ARG A 550 16.04 -6.54 4.14
C ARG A 550 14.67 -6.69 4.82
N PRO A 551 14.02 -5.62 5.27
CA PRO A 551 12.69 -5.72 5.86
C PRO A 551 11.64 -6.01 4.77
N VAL A 552 10.65 -6.82 5.13
CA VAL A 552 9.45 -7.06 4.34
C VAL A 552 8.22 -6.98 5.24
N GLY A 553 7.06 -6.72 4.66
CA GLY A 553 5.82 -6.57 5.41
C GLY A 553 4.69 -7.38 4.77
N LEU A 554 4.41 -8.54 5.33
CA LEU A 554 3.26 -9.37 4.95
C LEU A 554 2.11 -9.10 5.91
N GLY A 555 1.00 -8.60 5.38
CA GLY A 555 -0.23 -8.33 6.12
C GLY A 555 -1.41 -9.13 5.58
N VAL A 556 -2.61 -8.66 5.90
CA VAL A 556 -3.87 -9.34 5.59
C VAL A 556 -4.91 -8.39 5.02
N GLN A 557 -5.95 -8.95 4.41
CA GLN A 557 -7.20 -8.29 4.05
C GLN A 557 -8.36 -9.26 4.26
N GLY A 558 -9.54 -8.73 4.56
CA GLY A 558 -10.75 -9.54 4.70
C GLY A 558 -10.90 -10.29 6.01
N LEU A 559 -10.36 -9.79 7.14
CA LEU A 559 -10.57 -10.44 8.43
C LEU A 559 -12.05 -10.43 8.82
N ALA A 560 -12.76 -9.32 8.63
CA ALA A 560 -14.21 -9.23 8.87
C ALA A 560 -14.99 -10.20 7.99
N ASP A 561 -14.58 -10.36 6.73
CA ASP A 561 -15.21 -11.30 5.79
C ASP A 561 -15.05 -12.76 6.26
N VAL A 562 -13.93 -13.11 6.90
CA VAL A 562 -13.75 -14.43 7.51
C VAL A 562 -14.80 -14.66 8.58
N PHE A 563 -14.95 -13.74 9.53
CA PHE A 563 -15.93 -13.88 10.62
C PHE A 563 -17.35 -13.93 10.10
N PHE A 564 -17.69 -13.04 9.17
CA PHE A 564 -19.00 -13.00 8.54
C PHE A 564 -19.32 -14.32 7.82
N THR A 565 -18.41 -14.83 6.99
CA THR A 565 -18.58 -16.09 6.24
C THR A 565 -18.72 -17.29 7.16
N MET A 566 -17.98 -17.30 8.27
CA MET A 566 -18.07 -18.35 9.28
C MET A 566 -19.30 -18.23 10.18
N GLY A 567 -20.02 -17.08 10.14
CA GLY A 567 -21.20 -16.80 10.96
C GLY A 567 -20.84 -16.40 12.40
N LEU A 568 -19.71 -15.75 12.59
CA LEU A 568 -19.19 -15.31 13.89
C LEU A 568 -19.36 -13.81 14.07
N SER A 569 -19.71 -13.39 15.30
CA SER A 569 -19.62 -11.97 15.69
C SER A 569 -18.15 -11.56 15.77
N TYR A 570 -17.82 -10.35 15.32
CA TYR A 570 -16.45 -9.83 15.35
C TYR A 570 -15.84 -9.81 16.77
N GLU A 571 -16.66 -9.61 17.80
CA GLU A 571 -16.24 -9.53 19.20
C GLU A 571 -16.31 -10.89 19.94
N SER A 572 -16.76 -11.98 19.28
CA SER A 572 -16.89 -13.30 19.92
C SER A 572 -15.55 -13.90 20.31
N GLU A 573 -15.55 -14.78 21.32
CA GLU A 573 -14.32 -15.49 21.74
C GLU A 573 -13.82 -16.43 20.64
N GLU A 574 -14.73 -17.02 19.84
CA GLU A 574 -14.40 -17.85 18.69
C GLU A 574 -13.66 -17.02 17.62
N ALA A 575 -14.14 -15.80 17.33
CA ALA A 575 -13.46 -14.90 16.41
C ALA A 575 -12.08 -14.49 16.90
N LYS A 576 -11.93 -14.18 18.20
CA LYS A 576 -10.64 -13.88 18.83
C LYS A 576 -9.66 -15.06 18.72
N GLN A 577 -10.15 -16.28 18.90
CA GLN A 577 -9.30 -17.47 18.77
C GLN A 577 -8.84 -17.68 17.33
N ILE A 578 -9.76 -17.57 16.36
CA ILE A 578 -9.41 -17.66 14.93
C ILE A 578 -8.42 -16.57 14.53
N ASN A 579 -8.61 -15.36 15.02
CA ASN A 579 -7.68 -14.26 14.80
C ASN A 579 -6.27 -14.60 15.29
N LYS A 580 -6.15 -15.10 16.53
CA LYS A 580 -4.84 -15.55 17.08
C LYS A 580 -4.21 -16.62 16.21
N ASP A 581 -4.97 -17.64 15.84
CA ASP A 581 -4.49 -18.76 15.03
C ASP A 581 -4.04 -18.35 13.62
N ILE A 582 -4.75 -17.40 13.01
CA ILE A 582 -4.39 -16.82 11.69
C ILE A 582 -3.04 -16.10 11.80
N PHE A 583 -2.92 -15.15 12.72
CA PHE A 583 -1.70 -14.33 12.82
C PHE A 583 -0.50 -15.14 13.34
N GLU A 584 -0.72 -16.10 14.22
CA GLU A 584 0.33 -17.05 14.63
C GLU A 584 0.84 -17.86 13.42
N THR A 585 -0.07 -18.34 12.57
CA THR A 585 0.28 -19.11 11.37
C THR A 585 1.09 -18.26 10.38
N ILE A 586 0.67 -17.02 10.12
CA ILE A 586 1.37 -16.10 9.21
C ILE A 586 2.77 -15.79 9.77
N TYR A 587 2.88 -15.50 11.06
CA TYR A 587 4.18 -15.17 11.66
C TYR A 587 5.12 -16.39 11.67
N TYR A 588 4.62 -17.57 12.02
CA TYR A 588 5.42 -18.81 11.96
C TYR A 588 5.93 -19.08 10.54
N ALA A 589 5.05 -19.02 9.53
CA ALA A 589 5.40 -19.20 8.14
C ALA A 589 6.44 -18.18 7.66
N SER A 590 6.29 -16.92 8.09
CA SER A 590 7.18 -15.82 7.68
C SER A 590 8.60 -16.00 8.23
N ILE A 591 8.73 -16.36 9.49
CA ILE A 591 10.04 -16.64 10.12
C ILE A 591 10.66 -17.90 9.53
N LYS A 592 9.87 -18.94 9.28
CA LYS A 592 10.36 -20.19 8.65
C LYS A 592 10.90 -19.92 7.24
N ALA A 593 10.16 -19.18 6.42
CA ALA A 593 10.60 -18.80 5.07
C ALA A 593 11.90 -17.98 5.12
N SER A 594 11.95 -16.99 6.01
CA SER A 594 13.14 -16.13 6.17
C SER A 594 14.36 -16.91 6.70
N CYS A 595 14.13 -17.91 7.56
CA CYS A 595 15.18 -18.81 8.02
C CYS A 595 15.69 -19.73 6.89
N ASP A 596 14.81 -20.28 6.08
CA ASP A 596 15.20 -21.11 4.94
C ASP A 596 15.94 -20.30 3.87
N LEU A 597 15.53 -19.07 3.60
CA LEU A 597 16.29 -18.14 2.76
C LEU A 597 17.69 -17.84 3.33
N ALA A 598 17.82 -17.71 4.66
CA ALA A 598 19.11 -17.48 5.28
C ALA A 598 20.07 -18.68 5.15
N LYS A 599 19.54 -19.92 5.13
CA LYS A 599 20.36 -21.12 4.87
C LYS A 599 21.02 -21.10 3.49
N GLU A 600 20.34 -20.51 2.50
CA GLU A 600 20.79 -20.47 1.11
C GLU A 600 21.60 -19.21 0.79
N GLN A 601 21.18 -18.05 1.30
CA GLN A 601 21.67 -16.72 0.90
C GLN A 601 22.39 -15.95 2.02
N GLY A 602 22.46 -16.52 3.22
CA GLY A 602 22.97 -15.84 4.41
C GLY A 602 21.95 -14.90 5.04
N THR A 603 22.29 -14.44 6.26
CA THR A 603 21.47 -13.49 7.03
C THR A 603 21.49 -12.08 6.41
N TYR A 604 20.58 -11.20 6.86
CA TYR A 604 20.72 -9.76 6.60
C TYR A 604 21.96 -9.20 7.33
N ALA A 605 22.52 -8.08 6.83
CA ALA A 605 23.83 -7.60 7.25
C ALA A 605 23.92 -7.22 8.75
N THR A 606 22.82 -6.77 9.33
CA THR A 606 22.71 -6.35 10.75
C THR A 606 22.03 -7.38 11.65
N TYR A 607 22.09 -8.65 11.29
CA TYR A 607 21.46 -9.73 12.04
C TYR A 607 22.03 -9.88 13.46
N GLU A 608 23.35 -9.81 13.59
CA GLU A 608 24.03 -10.00 14.86
C GLU A 608 23.66 -8.94 15.90
N GLY A 609 23.35 -9.37 17.09
CA GLY A 609 22.93 -8.50 18.19
C GLY A 609 21.44 -8.18 18.20
N SER A 610 20.66 -8.53 17.15
CA SER A 610 19.21 -8.39 17.12
C SER A 610 18.53 -9.34 18.12
N PRO A 611 17.31 -9.05 18.59
CA PRO A 611 16.54 -9.97 19.43
C PRO A 611 16.42 -11.37 18.82
N ILE A 612 16.09 -11.46 17.54
CA ILE A 612 15.94 -12.76 16.88
C ILE A 612 17.26 -13.54 16.79
N SER A 613 18.42 -12.87 16.75
CA SER A 613 19.74 -13.53 16.81
C SER A 613 19.99 -14.23 18.16
N LYS A 614 19.32 -13.76 19.21
CA LYS A 614 19.33 -14.36 20.55
C LYS A 614 18.26 -15.43 20.71
N GLY A 615 17.43 -15.63 19.68
CA GLY A 615 16.30 -16.55 19.69
C GLY A 615 15.04 -15.96 20.33
N GLU A 616 14.94 -14.65 20.43
CA GLU A 616 13.75 -13.93 20.92
C GLU A 616 12.85 -13.60 19.74
N PHE A 617 11.65 -14.19 19.70
CA PHE A 617 10.64 -13.86 18.72
C PHE A 617 9.79 -12.66 19.16
N GLN A 618 8.99 -12.11 18.26
CA GLN A 618 8.17 -10.95 18.56
C GLN A 618 7.23 -11.16 19.75
N PHE A 619 6.63 -12.35 19.89
CA PHE A 619 5.76 -12.65 21.01
C PHE A 619 6.52 -12.75 22.37
N ASP A 620 7.81 -13.12 22.37
CA ASP A 620 8.64 -13.10 23.57
C ASP A 620 8.83 -11.65 24.05
N LEU A 621 9.10 -10.70 23.13
CA LEU A 621 9.25 -9.29 23.43
C LEU A 621 7.95 -8.65 23.97
N TRP A 622 6.80 -9.24 23.67
CA TRP A 622 5.49 -8.81 24.17
C TRP A 622 5.03 -9.53 25.43
N GLY A 623 5.77 -10.55 25.87
CA GLY A 623 5.37 -11.44 26.97
C GLY A 623 4.15 -12.30 26.63
N ALA A 624 3.86 -12.50 25.34
CA ALA A 624 2.78 -13.37 24.87
C ALA A 624 3.26 -14.82 24.71
N LYS A 625 2.32 -15.76 24.78
CA LYS A 625 2.62 -17.19 24.58
C LYS A 625 1.93 -17.68 23.30
N PRO A 626 2.69 -18.32 22.40
CA PRO A 626 2.11 -18.93 21.21
C PRO A 626 1.29 -20.17 21.58
N SER A 627 0.45 -20.63 20.67
CA SER A 627 -0.28 -21.89 20.82
C SER A 627 0.64 -23.10 20.59
N LYS A 628 0.05 -24.29 20.66
CA LYS A 628 0.74 -25.53 20.30
C LYS A 628 0.51 -25.95 18.85
N ARG A 629 -0.04 -25.09 18.02
CA ARG A 629 -0.33 -25.40 16.61
C ARG A 629 0.94 -25.62 15.81
N TRP A 630 1.96 -24.79 16.06
CA TRP A 630 3.25 -24.81 15.38
C TRP A 630 4.37 -25.13 16.35
N ASP A 631 5.42 -25.80 15.85
CA ASP A 631 6.61 -26.17 16.67
C ASP A 631 7.60 -25.00 16.73
N TRP A 632 7.30 -24.05 17.62
CA TRP A 632 8.11 -22.83 17.83
C TRP A 632 9.50 -23.14 18.38
N GLU A 633 9.66 -24.19 19.21
CA GLU A 633 10.95 -24.54 19.79
C GLU A 633 11.90 -25.09 18.71
N LYS A 634 11.40 -25.95 17.84
CA LYS A 634 12.17 -26.41 16.67
C LYS A 634 12.58 -25.24 15.75
N LEU A 635 11.66 -24.32 15.47
CA LEU A 635 11.97 -23.14 14.65
C LEU A 635 13.00 -22.25 15.34
N ARG A 636 12.93 -22.08 16.67
CA ARG A 636 13.90 -21.33 17.48
C ARG A 636 15.32 -21.90 17.35
N GLU A 637 15.46 -23.21 17.41
CA GLU A 637 16.76 -23.89 17.22
C GLU A 637 17.28 -23.71 15.75
N GLU A 638 16.39 -23.79 14.76
CA GLU A 638 16.77 -23.54 13.36
C GLU A 638 17.24 -22.08 13.16
N VAL A 639 16.52 -21.11 13.74
CA VAL A 639 16.86 -19.68 13.66
C VAL A 639 18.18 -19.39 14.38
N LYS A 640 18.43 -19.94 15.56
CA LYS A 640 19.72 -19.80 16.25
C LYS A 640 20.87 -20.37 15.43
N LYS A 641 20.65 -21.43 14.69
CA LYS A 641 21.68 -22.09 13.88
C LYS A 641 21.96 -21.40 12.57
N HIS A 642 20.93 -20.91 11.89
CA HIS A 642 21.01 -20.44 10.51
C HIS A 642 20.71 -18.94 10.34
N GLY A 643 20.11 -18.32 11.35
CA GLY A 643 19.62 -16.96 11.29
C GLY A 643 18.36 -16.79 10.44
N VAL A 644 18.03 -15.54 10.12
CA VAL A 644 16.97 -15.15 9.20
C VAL A 644 17.47 -14.17 8.16
N ARG A 645 16.85 -14.18 6.99
CA ARG A 645 17.21 -13.31 5.85
C ARG A 645 16.64 -11.89 5.95
N ASN A 646 15.55 -11.71 6.71
CA ASN A 646 14.79 -10.46 6.78
C ASN A 646 14.74 -9.96 8.22
N SER A 647 14.99 -8.67 8.46
CA SER A 647 14.95 -8.07 9.80
C SER A 647 13.51 -7.94 10.33
N LEU A 648 12.54 -7.72 9.45
CA LEU A 648 11.11 -7.65 9.74
C LEU A 648 10.35 -8.46 8.68
N THR A 649 9.23 -9.07 9.05
CA THR A 649 8.51 -9.97 8.14
C THR A 649 7.01 -9.68 8.00
N THR A 650 6.37 -9.11 9.02
CA THR A 650 4.92 -8.89 9.04
C THR A 650 4.57 -7.46 9.40
N CYS A 651 3.48 -6.95 8.82
CA CYS A 651 2.89 -5.66 9.18
C CYS A 651 1.41 -5.61 8.83
N ILE A 652 0.66 -4.70 9.45
CA ILE A 652 -0.78 -4.53 9.20
C ILE A 652 -0.98 -3.22 8.44
N MET A 653 -0.95 -3.31 7.10
CA MET A 653 -1.20 -2.16 6.22
C MET A 653 -2.70 -1.96 5.97
N PRO A 654 -3.15 -0.75 5.57
CA PRO A 654 -4.57 -0.46 5.34
C PRO A 654 -5.23 -1.24 4.21
N THR A 655 -4.51 -1.67 3.19
CA THR A 655 -4.97 -2.44 2.00
C THR A 655 -6.15 -1.83 1.21
N ALA A 656 -6.51 -0.58 1.42
CA ALA A 656 -7.74 0.03 0.92
C ALA A 656 -8.05 -0.25 -0.58
N SER A 657 -7.05 -0.09 -1.47
CA SER A 657 -7.23 -0.34 -2.91
C SER A 657 -7.05 -1.82 -3.26
N THR A 658 -6.11 -2.51 -2.62
CA THR A 658 -5.79 -3.91 -2.96
C THR A 658 -6.84 -4.88 -2.43
N ALA A 659 -7.46 -4.59 -1.28
CA ALA A 659 -8.61 -5.34 -0.78
C ALA A 659 -9.82 -5.18 -1.73
N SER A 660 -10.08 -3.96 -2.19
CA SER A 660 -11.15 -3.69 -3.16
C SER A 660 -10.99 -4.45 -4.47
N ILE A 661 -9.74 -4.66 -4.96
CA ILE A 661 -9.47 -5.46 -6.16
C ILE A 661 -9.96 -6.91 -5.99
N LEU A 662 -9.76 -7.48 -4.81
CA LEU A 662 -10.14 -8.87 -4.52
C LEU A 662 -11.55 -9.02 -3.93
N GLY A 663 -12.28 -7.89 -3.74
CA GLY A 663 -13.64 -7.89 -3.18
C GLY A 663 -13.68 -8.20 -1.68
N ASN A 664 -12.64 -7.83 -0.93
CA ASN A 664 -12.53 -8.02 0.51
C ASN A 664 -12.65 -6.69 1.26
N GLU A 665 -13.05 -6.75 2.53
CA GLU A 665 -12.87 -5.64 3.46
C GLU A 665 -11.38 -5.34 3.69
N ALA A 666 -11.10 -4.08 4.01
CA ALA A 666 -9.73 -3.62 4.18
C ALA A 666 -9.10 -4.18 5.46
N SER A 667 -7.90 -4.76 5.35
CA SER A 667 -7.08 -5.18 6.48
C SER A 667 -7.84 -5.97 7.55
N CYS A 668 -7.78 -5.48 8.79
CA CYS A 668 -8.50 -6.01 9.96
C CYS A 668 -9.72 -5.14 10.34
N GLU A 669 -10.17 -4.25 9.46
CA GLU A 669 -11.29 -3.36 9.71
C GLU A 669 -12.59 -4.17 9.90
N ALA A 670 -13.41 -3.72 10.86
CA ALA A 670 -14.76 -4.22 11.00
C ALA A 670 -15.66 -3.62 9.91
N GLN A 671 -16.70 -4.34 9.51
CA GLN A 671 -17.70 -3.76 8.62
C GLN A 671 -18.42 -2.60 9.31
N THR A 672 -18.42 -1.44 8.63
CA THR A 672 -19.03 -0.21 9.15
C THR A 672 -20.43 0.06 8.59
N SER A 673 -20.86 -0.70 7.58
CA SER A 673 -22.16 -0.53 6.90
C SER A 673 -22.74 -1.87 6.48
N ASN A 674 -24.06 -1.97 6.51
CA ASN A 674 -24.83 -3.12 5.98
C ASN A 674 -25.25 -2.91 4.51
N MET A 675 -24.77 -1.88 3.84
CA MET A 675 -25.13 -1.51 2.47
C MET A 675 -23.97 -1.73 1.50
#